data_ec1d5b98701e9dce4b4f0f566d44d83d
#
_entry.id   ec1d5b98701e9dce4b4f0f566d44d83d
#
_cell.length_a   1.000
_cell.length_b   1.000
_cell.length_c   1.000
_cell.angle_alpha   90.00
_cell.angle_beta   90.00
_cell.angle_gamma   90.00
#
_symmetry.space_group_name_H-M   'P 1'
#
loop_
_entity.id
_entity.type
_entity.pdbx_description
1 polymer ?
#
loop_
_entity_poly.entity_id
_entity_poly.type
_entity_poly.pdbx_seq_one_letter_code
_entity_poly.pdbx_strand_id
1 'polypeptide(L)'
;MYSLPSQAMRPLSLSPCLTRSSYLRFRILSSLSLPPIFHNSQTRLSFSKNYTRPHLFIRNCTSITAKPSSEFNRNRTQDAPDEKLRALRELFSRPGVNIDAYIIPSQDAHQSEFIAECYMRRAYISGFTGSAGTAVVTKDKAALWTDGRYFLQAEKQLSSSWILMRSGNHGVPTTFEWLNDVLAPGGRVGIDPFLFSSDAAEELKEAIAKKNHELVYLYDLNLVDVIWKESRPKPPNKPIRVHALKYAGLDVASKLSSLRSDLVDAGSSAIVISMLDEIAWLLNLRGSDVPHSPVMYAYLIVEMDRAKLFVDDSKVTPDVMDHLKNAGVELRPYNSILSEIKSLAAQGAQLWLDPSSVNAAIMNTYEIAIEKYLTSNNNKKSKTKMHTDTTGQSGGPAGVFRTSPIAFSKAVKNSAELEGMLNSHLRDAAALAQFWVWLEEEIHNGAKLTEVDVADKLLEFRSKQSGFLDTSFDTISGSGANGAIIHYKPEPGKCSVVDSKKLFLLDSGAQYVDGTTDITRTVHFGEPTAREKECFTRVLQGHIALDQAIFPQSTPGFVLDAFARSSLWKIGLDYRHGTGHGVGAALNVHEGPQSISFRYGNMTPLVEGMIVSNEPGYYEDHAFGIRIENLLYVKEVGTPNRFGGVSYLGFEKLTFVPIQTKLVDLSLLSAAEIDWLNNYHSQVWEKVSKSR
;
A
#
# COMPACT_ATOMS: atom_id res chain seq x y z
N MET A 1 -17.54 37.09 -60.74
CA MET A 1 -18.82 37.80 -61.05
C MET A 1 -19.83 37.40 -60.00
N TYR A 2 -20.43 38.43 -59.37
CA TYR A 2 -21.48 38.47 -58.33
C TYR A 2 -21.05 38.07 -56.90
N SER A 3 -20.60 38.95 -56.10
CA SER A 3 -21.00 40.10 -55.21
C SER A 3 -22.12 39.79 -54.21
N LEU A 4 -21.73 39.90 -52.95
CA LEU A 4 -22.32 40.10 -51.64
C LEU A 4 -23.77 40.68 -51.58
N PRO A 5 -24.47 40.63 -50.41
CA PRO A 5 -24.12 41.53 -49.33
C PRO A 5 -24.18 40.99 -47.86
N SER A 6 -23.41 41.69 -47.05
CA SER A 6 -23.37 41.72 -45.60
C SER A 6 -24.67 42.18 -44.94
N GLN A 7 -25.03 41.54 -43.80
CA GLN A 7 -25.84 42.22 -42.78
C GLN A 7 -25.19 42.04 -41.40
N ALA A 8 -24.88 43.19 -40.81
CA ALA A 8 -24.41 43.35 -39.45
C ALA A 8 -25.55 43.12 -38.45
N MET A 9 -25.34 42.34 -37.40
CA MET A 9 -26.13 42.37 -36.19
C MET A 9 -25.26 42.74 -34.97
N ARG A 10 -25.82 43.68 -34.19
CA ARG A 10 -25.26 44.32 -33.01
C ARG A 10 -25.12 43.37 -31.83
N PRO A 11 -24.21 43.62 -30.87
CA PRO A 11 -24.03 42.75 -29.69
C PRO A 11 -25.14 43.06 -28.63
N LEU A 12 -25.78 41.98 -28.14
CA LEU A 12 -26.56 42.02 -26.92
C LEU A 12 -25.70 41.79 -25.71
N SER A 13 -25.70 42.73 -24.79
CA SER A 13 -25.10 42.65 -23.48
C SER A 13 -25.76 41.58 -22.63
N LEU A 14 -25.05 40.58 -22.15
CA LEU A 14 -25.46 39.69 -21.09
C LEU A 14 -24.64 39.92 -19.84
N SER A 15 -25.34 40.26 -18.77
CA SER A 15 -24.84 40.39 -17.40
C SER A 15 -24.30 39.07 -16.88
N PRO A 16 -23.30 39.05 -15.98
CA PRO A 16 -22.77 37.83 -15.42
C PRO A 16 -23.72 37.26 -14.39
N CYS A 17 -24.25 36.07 -14.66
CA CYS A 17 -24.97 35.25 -13.69
C CYS A 17 -23.96 34.46 -12.86
N LEU A 18 -23.87 34.79 -11.59
CA LEU A 18 -23.10 34.07 -10.57
C LEU A 18 -23.68 32.65 -10.43
N THR A 19 -23.00 31.66 -10.96
CA THR A 19 -23.26 30.27 -10.59
C THR A 19 -22.52 29.94 -9.30
N ARG A 20 -23.25 29.90 -8.19
CA ARG A 20 -22.83 29.28 -6.94
C ARG A 20 -22.69 27.78 -7.19
N SER A 21 -21.47 27.30 -7.12
CA SER A 21 -21.18 25.86 -6.97
C SER A 21 -21.61 25.43 -5.57
N SER A 22 -22.72 24.69 -5.50
CA SER A 22 -23.19 24.07 -4.26
C SER A 22 -22.43 22.77 -4.04
N TYR A 23 -21.42 22.79 -3.18
CA TYR A 23 -20.86 21.59 -2.59
C TYR A 23 -21.93 20.94 -1.68
N LEU A 24 -22.42 19.79 -2.07
CA LEU A 24 -23.28 18.95 -1.23
C LEU A 24 -22.46 18.40 -0.05
N ARG A 25 -22.68 18.95 1.12
CA ARG A 25 -22.20 18.41 2.38
C ARG A 25 -23.00 17.16 2.73
N PHE A 26 -22.39 15.99 2.70
CA PHE A 26 -22.98 14.80 3.30
C PHE A 26 -22.88 14.88 4.82
N ARG A 27 -24.00 15.16 5.47
CA ARG A 27 -24.20 14.89 6.90
C ARG A 27 -24.51 13.41 7.07
N ILE A 28 -23.63 12.65 7.68
CA ILE A 28 -23.98 11.35 8.24
C ILE A 28 -24.76 11.61 9.54
N LEU A 29 -26.07 11.46 9.48
CA LEU A 29 -26.92 11.43 10.66
C LEU A 29 -26.85 10.03 11.28
N SER A 30 -26.08 9.91 12.35
CA SER A 30 -26.21 8.81 13.31
C SER A 30 -27.39 9.13 14.23
N SER A 31 -28.52 8.47 14.03
CA SER A 31 -29.49 8.10 15.07
C SER A 31 -30.83 7.70 14.45
N LEU A 32 -31.09 6.42 14.38
CA LEU A 32 -32.43 5.87 14.43
C LEU A 32 -32.45 4.72 15.42
N SER A 33 -32.88 5.06 16.63
CA SER A 33 -33.30 4.10 17.65
C SER A 33 -34.63 3.49 17.25
N LEU A 34 -34.66 2.17 17.10
CA LEU A 34 -35.91 1.42 17.02
C LEU A 34 -36.36 1.01 18.42
N PRO A 35 -37.65 1.07 18.74
CA PRO A 35 -38.19 0.68 20.06
C PRO A 35 -38.26 -0.85 20.19
N PRO A 36 -38.20 -1.38 21.42
CA PRO A 36 -38.25 -2.82 21.65
C PRO A 36 -39.70 -3.32 21.62
N ILE A 37 -39.98 -4.35 20.84
CA ILE A 37 -41.22 -5.12 20.92
C ILE A 37 -40.89 -6.35 21.79
N PHE A 38 -41.40 -6.33 23.00
CA PHE A 38 -41.57 -7.53 23.85
C PHE A 38 -42.73 -8.37 23.30
N HIS A 39 -42.52 -9.66 23.08
CA HIS A 39 -43.51 -10.67 23.46
C HIS A 39 -42.85 -12.01 23.75
N ASN A 40 -43.13 -12.45 24.94
CA ASN A 40 -42.85 -13.76 25.53
C ASN A 40 -43.79 -14.80 24.91
N SER A 41 -43.27 -15.95 24.51
CA SER A 41 -43.99 -17.21 24.72
C SER A 41 -43.01 -18.40 24.63
N GLN A 42 -42.81 -19.03 25.78
CA GLN A 42 -42.23 -20.35 25.93
C GLN A 42 -43.14 -21.39 25.31
N THR A 43 -42.62 -22.24 24.43
CA THR A 43 -43.12 -23.60 24.25
C THR A 43 -41.94 -24.52 24.00
N ARG A 44 -41.69 -25.36 25.03
CA ARG A 44 -40.88 -26.56 24.92
C ARG A 44 -41.60 -27.56 24.05
N LEU A 45 -40.96 -28.06 23.02
CA LEU A 45 -41.31 -29.34 22.38
C LEU A 45 -40.05 -30.21 22.32
N SER A 46 -40.10 -31.23 23.16
CA SER A 46 -39.23 -32.36 23.14
C SER A 46 -39.61 -33.27 21.96
N PHE A 47 -38.61 -33.62 21.13
CA PHE A 47 -38.75 -34.76 20.22
C PHE A 47 -37.57 -35.72 20.43
N SER A 48 -37.98 -36.94 20.78
CA SER A 48 -37.15 -38.13 20.99
C SER A 48 -36.69 -38.74 19.66
N LYS A 49 -35.47 -39.18 19.67
CA LYS A 49 -34.84 -40.31 18.98
C LYS A 49 -35.68 -41.09 17.93
N ASN A 50 -35.11 -41.21 16.75
CA ASN A 50 -34.75 -42.44 16.01
C ASN A 50 -34.74 -42.13 14.51
N TYR A 51 -33.56 -42.06 13.92
CA TYR A 51 -33.38 -42.41 12.51
C TYR A 51 -32.04 -43.15 12.33
N THR A 52 -32.17 -44.37 11.83
CA THR A 52 -31.17 -45.32 11.42
C THR A 52 -30.29 -44.77 10.29
N ARG A 53 -28.99 -44.93 10.42
CA ARG A 53 -27.98 -44.63 9.38
C ARG A 53 -28.06 -45.68 8.25
N PRO A 54 -28.04 -45.26 6.97
CA PRO A 54 -27.62 -46.18 5.91
C PRO A 54 -26.07 -46.20 5.84
N HIS A 55 -25.51 -47.39 5.87
CA HIS A 55 -24.11 -47.63 5.60
C HIS A 55 -23.79 -47.34 4.14
N LEU A 56 -23.01 -46.32 3.88
CA LEU A 56 -22.30 -46.16 2.60
C LEU A 56 -20.88 -46.68 2.77
N PHE A 57 -20.54 -47.69 1.96
CA PHE A 57 -19.20 -48.20 1.79
C PHE A 57 -18.29 -47.11 1.22
N ILE A 58 -17.40 -46.56 2.03
CA ILE A 58 -16.29 -45.74 1.56
C ILE A 58 -15.11 -46.71 1.35
N ARG A 59 -14.74 -46.88 0.08
CA ARG A 59 -13.47 -47.52 -0.27
C ARG A 59 -12.33 -46.68 0.30
N ASN A 60 -11.44 -47.33 1.02
CA ASN A 60 -10.17 -46.76 1.50
C ASN A 60 -9.38 -46.15 0.35
N CYS A 61 -9.38 -44.83 0.29
CA CYS A 61 -8.24 -44.08 -0.29
C CYS A 61 -7.23 -43.96 0.83
N THR A 62 -6.14 -44.66 0.70
CA THR A 62 -4.95 -44.52 1.55
C THR A 62 -4.54 -43.05 1.61
N SER A 63 -4.66 -42.45 2.78
CA SER A 63 -4.08 -41.17 3.09
C SER A 63 -2.57 -41.26 2.93
N ILE A 64 -2.04 -40.57 1.90
CA ILE A 64 -0.63 -40.26 1.86
C ILE A 64 -0.40 -39.21 2.92
N THR A 65 -0.03 -39.62 4.10
CA THR A 65 0.57 -38.72 5.10
C THR A 65 1.89 -38.26 4.53
N ALA A 66 1.94 -37.04 4.06
CA ALA A 66 3.19 -36.35 3.77
C ALA A 66 3.99 -36.28 5.08
N LYS A 67 4.99 -37.13 5.20
CA LYS A 67 6.03 -36.98 6.21
C LYS A 67 6.67 -35.60 6.00
N PRO A 68 7.01 -34.88 7.08
CA PRO A 68 7.82 -33.67 6.92
C PRO A 68 9.11 -34.05 6.17
N SER A 69 9.38 -33.36 5.08
CA SER A 69 10.58 -33.59 4.27
C SER A 69 11.82 -33.15 5.03
N SER A 70 12.36 -34.04 5.88
CA SER A 70 13.66 -33.87 6.54
C SER A 70 14.86 -34.27 5.66
N GLU A 71 14.67 -34.49 4.36
CA GLU A 71 15.74 -35.00 3.49
C GLU A 71 16.39 -33.99 2.54
N PHE A 72 15.94 -32.71 2.51
CA PHE A 72 16.55 -31.71 1.63
C PHE A 72 17.72 -30.92 2.22
N ASN A 73 18.27 -31.33 3.39
CA ASN A 73 19.28 -30.55 4.09
C ASN A 73 20.59 -31.32 4.39
N ARG A 74 21.06 -32.18 3.50
CA ARG A 74 22.27 -32.99 3.77
C ARG A 74 23.58 -32.52 3.11
N ASN A 75 23.63 -31.35 2.47
CA ASN A 75 24.90 -30.82 1.92
C ASN A 75 25.05 -29.30 2.09
N ARG A 76 24.61 -28.72 3.21
CA ARG A 76 25.11 -27.40 3.62
C ARG A 76 26.28 -27.66 4.59
N THR A 77 27.46 -27.23 4.21
CA THR A 77 28.62 -27.03 5.10
C THR A 77 28.10 -26.36 6.37
N GLN A 78 28.62 -26.79 7.56
CA GLN A 78 28.35 -26.13 8.83
C GLN A 78 28.63 -24.64 8.64
N ASP A 79 27.57 -23.83 8.50
CA ASP A 79 27.68 -22.40 8.38
C ASP A 79 28.33 -21.88 9.68
N ALA A 80 29.32 -20.97 9.53
CA ALA A 80 29.89 -20.26 10.67
C ALA A 80 28.75 -19.60 11.48
N PRO A 81 28.86 -19.49 12.82
CA PRO A 81 27.84 -18.84 13.65
C PRO A 81 27.47 -17.48 13.07
N ASP A 82 26.18 -17.19 12.94
CA ASP A 82 25.71 -15.89 12.44
C ASP A 82 26.17 -14.80 13.41
N GLU A 83 27.26 -14.13 13.06
CA GLU A 83 27.88 -13.11 13.92
C GLU A 83 26.94 -11.95 14.22
N LYS A 84 26.05 -11.62 13.30
CA LYS A 84 25.07 -10.55 13.51
C LYS A 84 24.03 -10.95 14.58
N LEU A 85 23.54 -12.20 14.53
CA LEU A 85 22.65 -12.72 15.57
C LEU A 85 23.34 -12.80 16.93
N ARG A 86 24.60 -13.24 16.96
CA ARG A 86 25.39 -13.27 18.20
C ARG A 86 25.56 -11.86 18.79
N ALA A 87 26.00 -10.91 17.98
CA ALA A 87 26.19 -9.52 18.40
C ALA A 87 24.88 -8.87 18.89
N LEU A 88 23.76 -9.17 18.23
CA LEU A 88 22.44 -8.67 18.65
C LEU A 88 22.04 -9.26 20.02
N ARG A 89 22.21 -10.56 20.21
CA ARG A 89 21.88 -11.26 21.48
C ARG A 89 22.71 -10.77 22.66
N GLU A 90 23.99 -10.41 22.45
CA GLU A 90 24.84 -9.81 23.48
C GLU A 90 24.29 -8.51 24.04
N LEU A 91 23.47 -7.77 23.27
CA LEU A 91 22.83 -6.54 23.71
C LEU A 91 21.65 -6.79 24.66
N PHE A 92 21.01 -7.96 24.60
CA PHE A 92 19.78 -8.25 25.35
C PHE A 92 19.96 -8.12 26.87
N SER A 93 21.14 -8.47 27.40
CA SER A 93 21.45 -8.41 28.82
C SER A 93 22.05 -7.08 29.28
N ARG A 94 22.18 -6.08 28.39
CA ARG A 94 22.75 -4.79 28.78
C ARG A 94 21.85 -4.03 29.74
N PRO A 95 22.41 -3.26 30.70
CA PRO A 95 21.66 -2.33 31.51
C PRO A 95 20.82 -1.38 30.64
N GLY A 96 19.53 -1.21 30.96
CA GLY A 96 18.59 -0.39 30.17
C GLY A 96 17.92 -1.12 29.01
N VAL A 97 18.38 -2.31 28.61
CA VAL A 97 17.73 -3.18 27.61
C VAL A 97 16.96 -4.30 28.32
N ASN A 98 17.67 -5.28 28.88
CA ASN A 98 17.11 -6.40 29.65
C ASN A 98 15.85 -7.02 29.02
N ILE A 99 16.03 -7.68 27.86
CA ILE A 99 14.94 -8.34 27.09
C ILE A 99 15.30 -9.80 26.80
N ASP A 100 14.26 -10.58 26.44
CA ASP A 100 14.39 -12.00 26.07
C ASP A 100 14.18 -12.21 24.56
N ALA A 101 13.51 -11.27 23.89
CA ALA A 101 13.31 -11.24 22.45
C ALA A 101 13.31 -9.81 21.93
N TYR A 102 13.67 -9.65 20.63
CA TYR A 102 13.60 -8.37 19.92
C TYR A 102 12.92 -8.55 18.57
N ILE A 103 11.96 -7.67 18.27
CA ILE A 103 11.19 -7.72 17.01
C ILE A 103 11.69 -6.60 16.09
N ILE A 104 11.97 -6.97 14.84
CA ILE A 104 12.50 -6.07 13.81
C ILE A 104 11.55 -6.13 12.60
N PRO A 105 10.68 -5.13 12.40
CA PRO A 105 9.76 -5.05 11.28
C PRO A 105 10.45 -4.58 10.00
N SER A 106 9.70 -4.55 8.90
CA SER A 106 10.16 -3.96 7.62
C SER A 106 10.18 -2.44 7.64
N GLN A 107 9.24 -1.85 8.38
CA GLN A 107 8.89 -0.44 8.34
C GLN A 107 9.99 0.49 8.88
N ASP A 108 9.94 1.74 8.44
CA ASP A 108 10.64 2.87 9.04
C ASP A 108 9.73 3.64 10.02
N ALA A 109 10.16 4.81 10.48
CA ALA A 109 9.41 5.63 11.44
C ALA A 109 8.12 6.25 10.86
N HIS A 110 7.90 6.13 9.56
CA HIS A 110 6.78 6.68 8.82
C HIS A 110 5.88 5.59 8.21
N GLN A 111 6.11 4.34 8.56
CA GLN A 111 5.39 3.18 8.02
C GLN A 111 5.50 3.06 6.49
N SER A 112 6.63 3.51 5.91
CA SER A 112 6.88 3.47 4.47
C SER A 112 7.00 2.03 3.98
N GLU A 113 6.48 1.73 2.79
CA GLU A 113 6.64 0.42 2.14
C GLU A 113 8.06 0.24 1.59
N PHE A 114 8.52 1.20 0.78
CA PHE A 114 9.92 1.31 0.40
C PHE A 114 10.64 2.17 1.43
N ILE A 115 11.84 1.78 1.81
CA ILE A 115 12.63 2.47 2.83
C ILE A 115 14.04 2.73 2.35
N ALA A 116 14.66 3.79 2.83
CA ALA A 116 16.05 4.08 2.53
C ALA A 116 16.97 2.97 3.08
N GLU A 117 18.08 2.69 2.38
CA GLU A 117 19.00 1.61 2.74
C GLU A 117 19.45 1.65 4.20
N CYS A 118 19.67 2.86 4.75
CA CYS A 118 20.08 3.04 6.15
C CYS A 118 19.03 2.57 7.18
N TYR A 119 17.79 2.33 6.75
CA TYR A 119 16.70 1.83 7.59
C TYR A 119 16.34 0.36 7.32
N MET A 120 17.01 -0.32 6.39
CA MET A 120 16.77 -1.74 6.05
C MET A 120 17.29 -2.70 7.14
N ARG A 121 16.90 -2.46 8.39
CA ARG A 121 17.36 -3.19 9.58
C ARG A 121 17.07 -4.68 9.52
N ARG A 122 15.85 -5.06 9.11
CA ARG A 122 15.44 -6.45 8.93
C ARG A 122 16.30 -7.14 7.86
N ALA A 123 16.55 -6.50 6.73
CA ALA A 123 17.40 -7.04 5.69
C ALA A 123 18.85 -7.18 6.18
N TYR A 124 19.37 -6.21 6.93
CA TYR A 124 20.71 -6.29 7.51
C TYR A 124 20.88 -7.50 8.42
N ILE A 125 19.93 -7.76 9.34
CA ILE A 125 20.07 -8.84 10.32
C ILE A 125 19.78 -10.22 9.74
N SER A 126 18.83 -10.35 8.81
CA SER A 126 18.35 -11.64 8.30
C SER A 126 18.92 -12.03 6.93
N GLY A 127 19.43 -11.06 6.15
CA GLY A 127 19.78 -11.23 4.74
C GLY A 127 18.58 -11.23 3.79
N PHE A 128 17.35 -11.19 4.31
CA PHE A 128 16.12 -11.18 3.50
C PHE A 128 15.75 -9.76 3.05
N THR A 129 15.68 -9.53 1.74
CA THR A 129 15.51 -8.19 1.14
C THR A 129 14.09 -7.91 0.62
N GLY A 130 13.13 -8.85 0.70
CA GLY A 130 11.74 -8.61 0.30
C GLY A 130 11.13 -7.41 1.04
N SER A 131 10.16 -6.68 0.50
CA SER A 131 9.62 -5.45 1.13
C SER A 131 8.78 -5.74 2.37
N ALA A 132 8.13 -6.90 2.48
CA ALA A 132 7.27 -7.26 3.61
C ALA A 132 7.81 -8.42 4.43
N GLY A 133 7.88 -8.22 5.75
CA GLY A 133 8.23 -9.28 6.70
C GLY A 133 8.65 -8.75 8.07
N THR A 134 8.61 -9.63 9.07
CA THR A 134 9.00 -9.33 10.45
C THR A 134 10.00 -10.36 10.91
N ALA A 135 11.16 -9.92 11.38
CA ALA A 135 12.15 -10.77 12.01
C ALA A 135 11.99 -10.74 13.54
N VAL A 136 12.08 -11.89 14.17
CA VAL A 136 12.08 -12.03 15.64
C VAL A 136 13.29 -12.81 16.05
N VAL A 137 14.07 -12.25 16.96
CA VAL A 137 15.26 -12.88 17.53
C VAL A 137 15.04 -13.07 19.01
N THR A 138 15.16 -14.30 19.51
CA THR A 138 15.22 -14.64 20.93
C THR A 138 16.68 -14.94 21.34
N LYS A 139 16.92 -15.26 22.58
CA LYS A 139 18.25 -15.64 23.08
C LYS A 139 18.84 -16.85 22.34
N ASP A 140 17.97 -17.73 21.82
CA ASP A 140 18.36 -19.01 21.22
C ASP A 140 17.84 -19.24 19.79
N LYS A 141 16.75 -18.57 19.37
CA LYS A 141 16.08 -18.76 18.07
C LYS A 141 16.04 -17.47 17.26
N ALA A 142 15.88 -17.62 15.93
CA ALA A 142 15.58 -16.51 15.04
C ALA A 142 14.56 -16.98 14.00
N ALA A 143 13.50 -16.20 13.76
CA ALA A 143 12.46 -16.52 12.81
C ALA A 143 12.08 -15.29 11.97
N LEU A 144 11.69 -15.52 10.72
CA LEU A 144 11.23 -14.49 9.79
C LEU A 144 9.84 -14.85 9.27
N TRP A 145 8.89 -13.98 9.51
CA TRP A 145 7.55 -14.01 8.89
C TRP A 145 7.56 -13.22 7.60
N THR A 146 7.01 -13.78 6.54
CA THR A 146 6.71 -13.07 5.30
C THR A 146 5.51 -13.70 4.63
N ASP A 147 4.90 -13.04 3.64
CA ASP A 147 3.71 -13.53 2.95
C ASP A 147 4.02 -14.24 1.62
N GLY A 148 2.97 -14.72 0.94
CA GLY A 148 3.07 -15.56 -0.25
C GLY A 148 3.82 -14.94 -1.43
N ARG A 149 3.98 -13.62 -1.47
CA ARG A 149 4.75 -12.92 -2.51
C ARG A 149 6.26 -13.22 -2.43
N TYR A 150 6.74 -13.58 -1.23
CA TYR A 150 8.16 -13.66 -0.90
C TYR A 150 8.65 -15.03 -0.44
N PHE A 151 7.82 -16.06 -0.34
CA PHE A 151 8.24 -17.37 0.19
C PHE A 151 9.46 -17.93 -0.53
N LEU A 152 9.45 -17.94 -1.87
CA LEU A 152 10.54 -18.47 -2.68
C LEU A 152 11.83 -17.63 -2.57
N GLN A 153 11.68 -16.31 -2.40
CA GLN A 153 12.82 -15.43 -2.17
C GLN A 153 13.44 -15.68 -0.80
N ALA A 154 12.62 -15.76 0.25
CA ALA A 154 13.08 -16.01 1.61
C ALA A 154 13.80 -17.36 1.75
N GLU A 155 13.30 -18.43 1.07
CA GLU A 155 13.97 -19.73 1.01
C GLU A 155 15.39 -19.65 0.44
N LYS A 156 15.62 -18.78 -0.54
CA LYS A 156 16.93 -18.60 -1.16
C LYS A 156 17.88 -17.71 -0.34
N GLN A 157 17.34 -16.74 0.39
CA GLN A 157 18.14 -15.69 1.05
C GLN A 157 18.45 -15.99 2.53
N LEU A 158 17.56 -16.69 3.25
CA LEU A 158 17.75 -16.98 4.66
C LEU A 158 18.85 -18.04 4.86
N SER A 159 19.72 -17.80 5.85
CA SER A 159 20.69 -18.80 6.31
C SER A 159 20.01 -19.91 7.14
N SER A 160 20.73 -20.98 7.44
CA SER A 160 20.25 -22.08 8.30
C SER A 160 19.95 -21.66 9.74
N SER A 161 20.40 -20.48 10.17
CA SER A 161 20.11 -19.90 11.50
C SER A 161 18.70 -19.34 11.62
N TRP A 162 17.96 -19.20 10.52
CA TRP A 162 16.63 -18.60 10.49
C TRP A 162 15.54 -19.61 10.19
N ILE A 163 14.42 -19.50 10.89
CA ILE A 163 13.19 -20.26 10.63
C ILE A 163 12.28 -19.42 9.73
N LEU A 164 11.94 -19.91 8.54
CA LEU A 164 10.97 -19.25 7.68
C LEU A 164 9.54 -19.56 8.11
N MET A 165 8.80 -18.54 8.50
CA MET A 165 7.37 -18.58 8.86
C MET A 165 6.53 -18.07 7.68
N ARG A 166 5.84 -18.98 6.98
CA ARG A 166 5.01 -18.65 5.80
C ARG A 166 3.65 -18.14 6.24
N SER A 167 3.55 -16.83 6.50
CA SER A 167 2.33 -16.16 6.97
C SER A 167 1.12 -16.46 6.07
N GLY A 168 -0.01 -16.79 6.70
CA GLY A 168 -1.25 -17.13 6.00
C GLY A 168 -1.41 -18.60 5.63
N ASN A 169 -0.37 -19.42 5.76
CA ASN A 169 -0.49 -20.86 5.59
C ASN A 169 -1.06 -21.50 6.87
N HIS A 170 -1.88 -22.56 6.67
CA HIS A 170 -2.48 -23.28 7.80
C HIS A 170 -1.40 -23.85 8.74
N GLY A 171 -1.58 -23.64 10.04
CA GLY A 171 -0.68 -24.17 11.07
C GLY A 171 0.60 -23.33 11.29
N VAL A 172 0.78 -22.22 10.59
CA VAL A 172 1.88 -21.28 10.85
C VAL A 172 1.43 -20.27 11.90
N PRO A 173 2.11 -20.19 13.06
CA PRO A 173 1.74 -19.26 14.13
C PRO A 173 2.03 -17.82 13.72
N THR A 174 1.26 -16.90 14.25
CA THR A 174 1.57 -15.46 14.21
C THR A 174 2.82 -15.16 15.04
N THR A 175 3.37 -13.97 14.90
CA THR A 175 4.56 -13.52 15.64
C THR A 175 4.34 -13.64 17.16
N PHE A 176 3.20 -13.18 17.64
CA PHE A 176 2.89 -13.21 19.07
C PHE A 176 2.52 -14.61 19.59
N GLU A 177 1.84 -15.45 18.82
CA GLU A 177 1.60 -16.86 19.18
C GLU A 177 2.92 -17.59 19.35
N TRP A 178 3.85 -17.43 18.40
CA TRP A 178 5.17 -18.02 18.47
C TRP A 178 5.98 -17.54 19.68
N LEU A 179 5.96 -16.22 19.98
CA LEU A 179 6.61 -15.67 21.16
C LEU A 179 6.03 -16.27 22.45
N ASN A 180 4.71 -16.40 22.53
CA ASN A 180 4.01 -17.01 23.65
C ASN A 180 4.37 -18.49 23.86
N ASP A 181 4.79 -19.18 22.80
CA ASP A 181 5.16 -20.61 22.84
C ASP A 181 6.65 -20.81 23.17
N VAL A 182 7.53 -19.89 22.75
CA VAL A 182 8.98 -20.08 22.88
C VAL A 182 9.61 -19.37 24.08
N LEU A 183 8.95 -18.34 24.63
CA LEU A 183 9.44 -17.61 25.80
C LEU A 183 8.91 -18.25 27.10
N ALA A 184 9.75 -18.25 28.14
CA ALA A 184 9.29 -18.55 29.48
C ALA A 184 8.29 -17.49 29.97
N PRO A 185 7.29 -17.86 30.81
CA PRO A 185 6.34 -16.89 31.38
C PRO A 185 7.06 -15.70 32.03
N GLY A 186 6.57 -14.49 31.80
CA GLY A 186 7.21 -13.25 32.29
C GLY A 186 8.35 -12.74 31.39
N GLY A 187 8.49 -13.31 30.19
CA GLY A 187 9.49 -12.85 29.22
C GLY A 187 9.29 -11.41 28.78
N ARG A 188 10.37 -10.74 28.44
CA ARG A 188 10.42 -9.32 28.04
C ARG A 188 10.70 -9.20 26.56
N VAL A 189 9.76 -8.63 25.80
CA VAL A 189 9.86 -8.46 24.34
C VAL A 189 10.18 -7.01 24.01
N GLY A 190 11.34 -6.75 23.43
CA GLY A 190 11.78 -5.41 23.02
C GLY A 190 11.31 -5.03 21.64
N ILE A 191 10.92 -3.78 21.45
CA ILE A 191 10.70 -3.13 20.16
C ILE A 191 11.30 -1.72 20.15
N ASP A 192 11.59 -1.24 18.94
CA ASP A 192 11.80 0.19 18.69
C ASP A 192 10.42 0.83 18.40
N PRO A 193 9.89 1.69 19.29
CA PRO A 193 8.54 2.22 19.17
C PRO A 193 8.33 3.16 17.96
N PHE A 194 9.40 3.62 17.33
CA PHE A 194 9.30 4.40 16.09
C PHE A 194 8.98 3.53 14.87
N LEU A 195 9.24 2.22 14.92
CA LEU A 195 9.07 1.33 13.78
C LEU A 195 7.72 0.61 13.73
N PHE A 196 6.90 0.76 14.74
CA PHE A 196 5.57 0.17 14.81
C PHE A 196 4.50 1.25 14.79
N SER A 197 3.44 1.04 14.02
CA SER A 197 2.24 1.86 14.19
C SER A 197 1.68 1.66 15.61
N SER A 198 0.92 2.64 16.09
CA SER A 198 0.32 2.54 17.42
C SER A 198 -0.58 1.31 17.57
N ASP A 199 -1.41 1.03 16.55
CA ASP A 199 -2.29 -0.15 16.52
C ASP A 199 -1.50 -1.46 16.61
N ALA A 200 -0.44 -1.59 15.81
CA ALA A 200 0.37 -2.80 15.79
C ALA A 200 1.13 -3.02 17.13
N ALA A 201 1.57 -1.94 17.77
CA ALA A 201 2.22 -2.02 19.07
C ALA A 201 1.25 -2.41 20.18
N GLU A 202 0.02 -1.88 20.18
CA GLU A 202 -1.00 -2.22 21.19
C GLU A 202 -1.53 -3.64 20.96
N GLU A 203 -1.79 -4.07 19.71
CA GLU A 203 -2.14 -5.46 19.39
C GLU A 203 -1.09 -6.44 19.91
N LEU A 204 0.20 -6.14 19.64
CA LEU A 204 1.31 -6.95 20.13
C LEU A 204 1.31 -7.01 21.67
N LYS A 205 1.21 -5.87 22.33
CA LYS A 205 1.20 -5.75 23.80
C LYS A 205 0.07 -6.58 24.43
N GLU A 206 -1.15 -6.44 23.91
CA GLU A 206 -2.30 -7.21 24.38
C GLU A 206 -2.12 -8.73 24.13
N ALA A 207 -1.59 -9.10 22.96
CA ALA A 207 -1.44 -10.51 22.59
C ALA A 207 -0.40 -11.23 23.46
N ILE A 208 0.75 -10.59 23.76
CA ILE A 208 1.79 -11.22 24.58
C ILE A 208 1.46 -11.17 26.08
N ALA A 209 0.68 -10.20 26.52
CA ALA A 209 0.22 -10.11 27.93
C ALA A 209 -0.61 -11.34 28.35
N LYS A 210 -1.23 -12.07 27.42
CA LYS A 210 -1.96 -13.33 27.68
C LYS A 210 -1.11 -14.42 28.35
N LYS A 211 0.21 -14.36 28.19
CA LYS A 211 1.20 -15.24 28.85
C LYS A 211 2.07 -14.50 29.88
N ASN A 212 1.62 -13.35 30.34
CA ASN A 212 2.32 -12.46 31.28
C ASN A 212 3.67 -11.95 30.74
N HIS A 213 3.85 -11.85 29.41
CA HIS A 213 5.02 -11.19 28.83
C HIS A 213 4.85 -9.69 28.86
N GLU A 214 5.97 -8.96 28.97
CA GLU A 214 6.03 -7.51 28.97
C GLU A 214 6.56 -6.98 27.62
N LEU A 215 5.88 -5.97 27.05
CA LEU A 215 6.40 -5.22 25.91
C LEU A 215 7.30 -4.08 26.39
N VAL A 216 8.55 -4.05 25.94
CA VAL A 216 9.57 -3.07 26.32
C VAL A 216 9.84 -2.12 25.16
N TYR A 217 9.55 -0.84 25.34
CA TYR A 217 9.84 0.20 24.36
C TYR A 217 11.25 0.74 24.53
N LEU A 218 12.10 0.58 23.50
CA LEU A 218 13.49 1.07 23.46
C LEU A 218 13.54 2.40 22.69
N TYR A 219 13.29 3.52 23.37
CA TYR A 219 13.20 4.86 22.76
C TYR A 219 14.53 5.42 22.27
N ASP A 220 15.60 5.17 23.03
CA ASP A 220 16.90 5.80 22.81
C ASP A 220 17.86 4.93 21.98
N LEU A 221 17.45 3.70 21.67
CA LEU A 221 18.37 2.70 21.13
C LEU A 221 17.67 1.71 20.19
N ASN A 222 18.02 1.70 18.91
CA ASN A 222 17.70 0.57 18.04
C ASN A 222 18.85 -0.43 18.08
N LEU A 223 18.59 -1.67 18.52
CA LEU A 223 19.63 -2.68 18.73
C LEU A 223 20.34 -3.10 17.43
N VAL A 224 19.64 -3.08 16.30
CA VAL A 224 20.26 -3.37 14.99
C VAL A 224 21.21 -2.25 14.58
N ASP A 225 20.82 -0.98 14.80
CA ASP A 225 21.69 0.16 14.48
C ASP A 225 22.99 0.11 15.27
N VAL A 226 22.96 -0.37 16.53
CA VAL A 226 24.15 -0.54 17.38
C VAL A 226 25.13 -1.55 16.79
N ILE A 227 24.65 -2.66 16.24
CA ILE A 227 25.52 -3.68 15.64
C ILE A 227 25.92 -3.36 14.21
N TRP A 228 25.11 -2.57 13.48
CA TRP A 228 25.40 -2.14 12.11
C TRP A 228 26.56 -1.13 12.04
N LYS A 229 26.64 -0.25 13.04
CA LYS A 229 27.75 0.69 13.25
C LYS A 229 28.07 1.54 12.00
N GLU A 230 29.38 1.66 11.73
CA GLU A 230 29.92 2.49 10.65
C GLU A 230 29.61 1.95 9.23
N SER A 231 29.27 0.66 9.11
CA SER A 231 28.85 0.08 7.82
C SER A 231 27.42 0.42 7.43
N ARG A 232 26.65 1.09 8.31
CA ARG A 232 25.30 1.58 8.00
C ARG A 232 25.38 2.71 6.98
N PRO A 233 24.61 2.63 5.87
CA PRO A 233 24.52 3.73 4.91
C PRO A 233 24.10 5.04 5.58
N LYS A 234 24.55 6.16 5.00
CA LYS A 234 24.12 7.47 5.50
C LYS A 234 22.65 7.73 5.15
N PRO A 235 21.90 8.47 6.00
CA PRO A 235 20.56 8.92 5.65
C PRO A 235 20.57 9.74 4.34
N PRO A 236 19.49 9.67 3.54
CA PRO A 236 19.36 10.46 2.33
C PRO A 236 19.33 11.95 2.63
N ASN A 237 19.95 12.75 1.76
CA ASN A 237 20.08 14.20 1.92
C ASN A 237 19.79 14.98 0.63
N LYS A 238 19.03 14.39 -0.31
CA LYS A 238 18.69 15.07 -1.57
C LYS A 238 17.74 16.24 -1.33
N PRO A 239 17.85 17.31 -2.15
CA PRO A 239 16.98 18.48 -1.99
C PRO A 239 15.52 18.15 -2.24
N ILE A 240 14.65 18.83 -1.49
CA ILE A 240 13.20 18.87 -1.70
C ILE A 240 12.89 19.83 -2.86
N ARG A 241 11.84 19.53 -3.62
CA ARG A 241 11.35 20.39 -4.71
C ARG A 241 9.88 20.71 -4.56
N VAL A 242 9.47 21.86 -5.08
CA VAL A 242 8.04 22.23 -5.18
C VAL A 242 7.38 21.45 -6.31
N HIS A 243 6.22 20.88 -6.03
CA HIS A 243 5.33 20.28 -7.03
C HIS A 243 4.43 21.36 -7.60
N ALA A 244 4.62 21.69 -8.86
CA ALA A 244 3.98 22.84 -9.48
C ALA A 244 2.45 22.76 -9.45
N LEU A 245 1.78 23.89 -9.22
CA LEU A 245 0.32 23.98 -9.12
C LEU A 245 -0.42 23.40 -10.34
N LYS A 246 0.16 23.53 -11.53
CA LYS A 246 -0.40 22.94 -12.76
C LYS A 246 -0.54 21.41 -12.71
N TYR A 247 0.22 20.72 -11.85
CA TYR A 247 0.12 19.29 -11.63
C TYR A 247 -0.68 18.96 -10.37
N ALA A 248 -0.53 19.79 -9.33
CA ALA A 248 -1.21 19.59 -8.05
C ALA A 248 -2.70 19.98 -8.08
N GLY A 249 -3.09 20.88 -8.98
CA GLY A 249 -4.47 21.35 -9.16
C GLY A 249 -5.01 22.24 -8.05
N LEU A 250 -4.55 22.06 -6.81
CA LEU A 250 -4.93 22.85 -5.64
C LEU A 250 -3.69 23.38 -4.94
N ASP A 251 -3.73 24.65 -4.50
CA ASP A 251 -2.67 25.26 -3.71
C ASP A 251 -2.69 24.77 -2.24
N VAL A 252 -1.57 24.96 -1.56
CA VAL A 252 -1.38 24.51 -0.17
C VAL A 252 -2.36 25.18 0.79
N ALA A 253 -2.62 26.48 0.62
CA ALA A 253 -3.52 27.22 1.50
C ALA A 253 -4.95 26.66 1.43
N SER A 254 -5.43 26.35 0.23
CA SER A 254 -6.73 25.71 0.00
C SER A 254 -6.81 24.33 0.66
N LYS A 255 -5.77 23.49 0.51
CA LYS A 255 -5.70 22.16 1.14
C LYS A 255 -5.67 22.27 2.68
N LEU A 256 -4.87 23.16 3.24
CA LEU A 256 -4.83 23.42 4.68
C LEU A 256 -6.16 23.95 5.22
N SER A 257 -6.84 24.81 4.46
CA SER A 257 -8.17 25.31 4.85
C SER A 257 -9.21 24.21 4.91
N SER A 258 -9.21 23.27 3.95
CA SER A 258 -10.09 22.10 3.97
C SER A 258 -9.80 21.22 5.19
N LEU A 259 -8.53 20.90 5.44
CA LEU A 259 -8.13 20.10 6.60
C LEU A 259 -8.53 20.76 7.94
N ARG A 260 -8.41 22.08 8.04
CA ARG A 260 -8.86 22.81 9.25
C ARG A 260 -10.38 22.73 9.45
N SER A 261 -11.16 22.67 8.38
CA SER A 261 -12.61 22.40 8.49
C SER A 261 -12.86 21.00 9.07
N ASP A 262 -12.10 20.01 8.61
CA ASP A 262 -12.20 18.64 9.16
C ASP A 262 -11.80 18.57 10.64
N LEU A 263 -10.80 19.37 11.06
CA LEU A 263 -10.41 19.50 12.47
C LEU A 263 -11.55 20.08 13.33
N VAL A 264 -12.22 21.13 12.85
CA VAL A 264 -13.39 21.71 13.55
C VAL A 264 -14.50 20.69 13.69
N ASP A 265 -14.85 20.00 12.59
CA ASP A 265 -15.93 19.01 12.58
C ASP A 265 -15.59 17.80 13.51
N ALA A 266 -14.33 17.51 13.70
CA ALA A 266 -13.82 16.47 14.62
C ALA A 266 -13.70 16.93 16.07
N GLY A 267 -13.78 18.24 16.35
CA GLY A 267 -13.49 18.80 17.68
C GLY A 267 -12.02 18.69 18.08
N SER A 268 -11.12 18.64 17.09
CA SER A 268 -9.68 18.51 17.30
C SER A 268 -8.96 19.85 17.19
N SER A 269 -7.94 20.05 18.02
CA SER A 269 -7.13 21.29 17.99
C SER A 269 -6.04 21.27 16.92
N ALA A 270 -5.55 20.08 16.59
CA ALA A 270 -4.50 19.86 15.60
C ALA A 270 -4.48 18.41 15.14
N ILE A 271 -3.85 18.16 13.99
CA ILE A 271 -3.55 16.81 13.50
C ILE A 271 -2.04 16.62 13.37
N VAL A 272 -1.57 15.42 13.71
CA VAL A 272 -0.18 14.98 13.48
C VAL A 272 -0.17 14.02 12.30
N ILE A 273 0.58 14.37 11.28
CA ILE A 273 0.71 13.62 10.04
C ILE A 273 2.11 13.03 9.97
N SER A 274 2.21 11.71 9.89
CA SER A 274 3.46 10.97 9.79
C SER A 274 3.69 10.33 8.41
N MET A 275 2.62 10.07 7.63
CA MET A 275 2.73 9.50 6.29
C MET A 275 3.38 10.47 5.34
N LEU A 276 4.49 10.04 4.71
CA LEU A 276 5.33 10.91 3.87
C LEU A 276 4.62 11.39 2.62
N ASP A 277 3.79 10.56 2.03
CA ASP A 277 2.99 10.89 0.84
C ASP A 277 1.84 11.85 1.16
N GLU A 278 1.23 11.76 2.34
CA GLU A 278 0.24 12.73 2.82
C GLU A 278 0.86 14.11 3.00
N ILE A 279 2.05 14.18 3.63
CA ILE A 279 2.80 15.44 3.79
C ILE A 279 3.19 16.03 2.44
N ALA A 280 3.71 15.18 1.54
CA ALA A 280 4.12 15.59 0.20
C ALA A 280 2.94 16.11 -0.63
N TRP A 281 1.78 15.43 -0.55
CA TRP A 281 0.55 15.86 -1.23
C TRP A 281 -0.01 17.16 -0.65
N LEU A 282 -0.14 17.23 0.68
CA LEU A 282 -0.75 18.37 1.36
C LEU A 282 0.04 19.67 1.12
N LEU A 283 1.37 19.58 1.17
CA LEU A 283 2.26 20.74 1.03
C LEU A 283 2.72 20.97 -0.42
N ASN A 284 2.26 20.23 -1.40
CA ASN A 284 2.73 20.29 -2.79
C ASN A 284 4.26 20.23 -2.88
N LEU A 285 4.86 19.31 -2.15
CA LEU A 285 6.30 19.05 -2.14
C LEU A 285 6.60 17.65 -2.64
N ARG A 286 7.79 17.44 -3.21
CA ARG A 286 8.32 16.14 -3.57
C ARG A 286 9.77 16.06 -3.14
N GLY A 287 10.20 14.88 -2.70
CA GLY A 287 11.57 14.56 -2.31
C GLY A 287 12.13 13.38 -3.09
N SER A 288 13.22 12.82 -2.59
CA SER A 288 13.85 11.62 -3.13
C SER A 288 14.56 10.86 -1.99
N ASP A 289 13.97 10.85 -0.80
CA ASP A 289 14.55 10.19 0.37
C ASP A 289 14.25 8.69 0.41
N VAL A 290 13.17 8.30 -0.22
CA VAL A 290 12.71 6.92 -0.29
C VAL A 290 12.84 6.42 -1.73
N PRO A 291 13.44 5.25 -1.97
CA PRO A 291 13.51 4.66 -3.31
C PRO A 291 12.10 4.59 -3.94
N HIS A 292 12.00 4.89 -5.22
CA HIS A 292 10.77 4.77 -6.00
C HIS A 292 9.62 5.71 -5.60
N SER A 293 9.68 6.32 -4.44
CA SER A 293 8.63 7.22 -3.92
C SER A 293 9.15 8.65 -3.87
N PRO A 294 8.48 9.62 -4.54
CA PRO A 294 8.97 11.00 -4.60
C PRO A 294 8.62 11.78 -3.32
N VAL A 295 9.02 11.27 -2.16
CA VAL A 295 8.72 11.80 -0.83
C VAL A 295 9.99 12.19 -0.06
N MET A 296 9.84 12.90 1.03
CA MET A 296 10.91 13.31 1.94
C MET A 296 10.58 12.89 3.36
N TYR A 297 11.59 12.51 4.16
CA TYR A 297 11.43 12.25 5.58
C TYR A 297 11.06 13.53 6.32
N ALA A 298 9.83 13.58 6.81
CA ALA A 298 9.28 14.72 7.53
C ALA A 298 8.09 14.29 8.42
N TYR A 299 7.80 15.09 9.44
CA TYR A 299 6.51 15.09 10.15
C TYR A 299 5.82 16.43 9.93
N LEU A 300 4.51 16.46 10.04
CA LEU A 300 3.75 17.69 9.93
C LEU A 300 2.71 17.79 11.05
N ILE A 301 2.63 18.91 11.72
CA ILE A 301 1.52 19.25 12.63
C ILE A 301 0.76 20.42 12.01
N VAL A 302 -0.55 20.24 11.83
CA VAL A 302 -1.44 21.31 11.38
C VAL A 302 -2.36 21.69 12.55
N GLU A 303 -2.20 22.92 13.02
CA GLU A 303 -3.05 23.57 14.00
C GLU A 303 -4.07 24.48 13.31
N MET A 304 -5.01 25.05 14.05
CA MET A 304 -6.07 25.90 13.50
C MET A 304 -5.54 27.17 12.83
N ASP A 305 -4.44 27.72 13.33
CA ASP A 305 -3.86 29.01 12.88
C ASP A 305 -2.50 28.87 12.18
N ARG A 306 -1.82 27.76 12.36
CA ARG A 306 -0.46 27.53 11.83
C ARG A 306 -0.25 26.08 11.38
N ALA A 307 0.86 25.83 10.67
CA ALA A 307 1.34 24.50 10.35
C ALA A 307 2.85 24.43 10.58
N LYS A 308 3.36 23.31 11.08
CA LYS A 308 4.78 23.11 11.42
C LYS A 308 5.30 21.86 10.72
N LEU A 309 6.22 22.07 9.79
CA LEU A 309 6.92 21.00 9.06
C LEU A 309 8.24 20.67 9.78
N PHE A 310 8.36 19.43 10.27
CA PHE A 310 9.55 18.91 10.92
C PHE A 310 10.40 18.17 9.88
N VAL A 311 11.51 18.76 9.49
CA VAL A 311 12.34 18.27 8.39
C VAL A 311 13.82 18.60 8.64
N ASP A 312 14.72 17.91 7.96
CA ASP A 312 16.14 18.29 7.90
C ASP A 312 16.26 19.55 7.02
N ASP A 313 16.66 20.66 7.61
CA ASP A 313 16.78 21.98 6.97
C ASP A 313 17.78 22.00 5.83
N SER A 314 18.79 21.13 5.84
CA SER A 314 19.78 20.98 4.76
C SER A 314 19.16 20.58 3.42
N LYS A 315 17.93 20.03 3.41
CA LYS A 315 17.19 19.63 2.22
C LYS A 315 16.29 20.73 1.65
N VAL A 316 16.09 21.80 2.40
CA VAL A 316 15.16 22.88 2.07
C VAL A 316 15.85 23.91 1.17
N THR A 317 15.45 23.95 -0.11
CA THR A 317 15.94 24.94 -1.06
C THR A 317 15.29 26.31 -0.85
N PRO A 318 15.87 27.42 -1.36
CA PRO A 318 15.23 28.74 -1.28
C PRO A 318 13.80 28.75 -1.84
N ASP A 319 13.56 28.09 -2.98
CA ASP A 319 12.22 28.01 -3.59
C ASP A 319 11.22 27.27 -2.69
N VAL A 320 11.65 26.20 -2.01
CA VAL A 320 10.82 25.47 -1.04
C VAL A 320 10.55 26.32 0.20
N MET A 321 11.55 27.08 0.66
CA MET A 321 11.40 28.00 1.79
C MET A 321 10.35 29.08 1.50
N ASP A 322 10.43 29.71 0.33
CA ASP A 322 9.48 30.75 -0.09
C ASP A 322 8.07 30.16 -0.29
N HIS A 323 7.99 28.96 -0.89
CA HIS A 323 6.73 28.25 -1.06
C HIS A 323 6.04 27.96 0.29
N LEU A 324 6.76 27.42 1.28
CA LEU A 324 6.24 27.11 2.61
C LEU A 324 5.86 28.39 3.38
N LYS A 325 6.69 29.43 3.31
CA LYS A 325 6.42 30.73 3.95
C LYS A 325 5.15 31.38 3.40
N ASN A 326 4.95 31.31 2.08
CA ASN A 326 3.73 31.84 1.44
C ASN A 326 2.47 31.07 1.85
N ALA A 327 2.62 29.79 2.22
CA ALA A 327 1.54 28.96 2.72
C ALA A 327 1.34 29.02 4.25
N GLY A 328 2.14 29.82 4.97
CA GLY A 328 2.08 29.93 6.42
C GLY A 328 2.56 28.67 7.18
N VAL A 329 3.53 27.94 6.58
CA VAL A 329 4.12 26.75 7.17
C VAL A 329 5.48 27.07 7.77
N GLU A 330 5.64 26.78 9.06
CA GLU A 330 6.88 26.99 9.80
C GLU A 330 7.78 25.74 9.73
N LEU A 331 9.09 25.94 9.58
CA LEU A 331 10.07 24.86 9.66
C LEU A 331 10.50 24.57 11.10
N ARG A 332 10.67 23.30 11.42
CA ARG A 332 11.17 22.77 12.70
C ARG A 332 12.19 21.67 12.45
N PRO A 333 13.17 21.48 13.33
CA PRO A 333 14.09 20.34 13.24
C PRO A 333 13.35 19.01 13.31
N TYR A 334 13.69 18.07 12.43
CA TYR A 334 13.04 16.76 12.34
C TYR A 334 12.89 16.05 13.71
N ASN A 335 13.97 16.05 14.50
CA ASN A 335 14.00 15.35 15.79
C ASN A 335 13.17 16.02 16.89
N SER A 336 12.60 17.20 16.67
CA SER A 336 11.84 17.94 17.67
C SER A 336 10.36 17.55 17.74
N ILE A 337 9.89 16.60 16.91
CA ILE A 337 8.48 16.20 16.85
C ILE A 337 7.91 15.76 18.19
N LEU A 338 8.59 14.88 18.93
CA LEU A 338 8.08 14.41 20.23
C LEU A 338 8.02 15.51 21.29
N SER A 339 8.97 16.45 21.28
CA SER A 339 8.96 17.59 22.19
C SER A 339 7.79 18.53 21.91
N GLU A 340 7.44 18.75 20.63
CA GLU A 340 6.29 19.54 20.23
C GLU A 340 4.97 18.89 20.63
N ILE A 341 4.81 17.59 20.36
CA ILE A 341 3.63 16.81 20.78
C ILE A 341 3.43 16.89 22.29
N LYS A 342 4.51 16.69 23.06
CA LYS A 342 4.49 16.81 24.53
C LYS A 342 4.06 18.22 24.97
N SER A 343 4.54 19.28 24.28
CA SER A 343 4.17 20.66 24.58
C SER A 343 2.69 20.92 24.33
N LEU A 344 2.16 20.49 23.17
CA LEU A 344 0.75 20.64 22.81
C LEU A 344 -0.16 19.90 23.80
N ALA A 345 0.17 18.64 24.12
CA ALA A 345 -0.58 17.84 25.08
C ALA A 345 -0.56 18.46 26.48
N ALA A 346 0.58 19.01 26.92
CA ALA A 346 0.70 19.70 28.23
C ALA A 346 -0.15 20.97 28.31
N GLN A 347 -0.56 21.53 27.17
CA GLN A 347 -1.51 22.66 27.08
C GLN A 347 -2.97 22.20 26.96
N GLY A 348 -3.23 20.90 26.88
CA GLY A 348 -4.55 20.31 26.74
C GLY A 348 -5.06 20.24 25.31
N ALA A 349 -4.18 20.33 24.33
CA ALA A 349 -4.55 20.21 22.91
C ALA A 349 -5.11 18.82 22.59
N GLN A 350 -6.28 18.79 21.99
CA GLN A 350 -6.93 17.57 21.48
C GLN A 350 -6.34 17.25 20.11
N LEU A 351 -5.41 16.28 20.05
CA LEU A 351 -4.76 15.91 18.78
C LEU A 351 -5.56 14.84 18.04
N TRP A 352 -5.64 14.99 16.72
CA TRP A 352 -6.04 13.92 15.82
C TRP A 352 -4.80 13.11 15.45
N LEU A 353 -4.82 11.84 15.78
CA LEU A 353 -3.77 10.87 15.53
C LEU A 353 -4.40 9.67 14.81
N ASP A 354 -3.85 9.26 13.69
CA ASP A 354 -4.27 8.04 13.00
C ASP A 354 -3.45 6.85 13.56
N PRO A 355 -4.05 5.94 14.36
CA PRO A 355 -3.29 4.88 15.03
C PRO A 355 -2.65 3.89 14.06
N SER A 356 -3.16 3.79 12.84
CA SER A 356 -2.60 2.91 11.80
C SER A 356 -1.34 3.46 11.14
N SER A 357 -1.12 4.79 11.24
CA SER A 357 -0.01 5.48 10.58
C SER A 357 0.98 6.13 11.54
N VAL A 358 0.52 6.73 12.65
CA VAL A 358 1.46 7.28 13.65
C VAL A 358 2.17 6.16 14.40
N ASN A 359 3.47 6.33 14.62
CA ASN A 359 4.23 5.33 15.36
C ASN A 359 3.93 5.38 16.88
N ALA A 360 4.21 4.27 17.55
CA ALA A 360 3.93 4.11 18.98
C ALA A 360 4.68 5.13 19.86
N ALA A 361 5.83 5.66 19.43
CA ALA A 361 6.55 6.69 20.17
C ALA A 361 5.77 8.01 20.20
N ILE A 362 5.14 8.41 19.09
CA ILE A 362 4.27 9.58 19.02
C ILE A 362 3.04 9.39 19.91
N MET A 363 2.34 8.27 19.76
CA MET A 363 1.12 7.99 20.53
C MET A 363 1.39 7.99 22.04
N ASN A 364 2.36 7.20 22.49
CA ASN A 364 2.69 7.12 23.91
C ASN A 364 3.14 8.47 24.50
N THR A 365 3.88 9.28 23.72
CA THR A 365 4.28 10.62 24.15
C THR A 365 3.06 11.52 24.39
N TYR A 366 2.08 11.46 23.48
CA TYR A 366 0.83 12.20 23.61
C TYR A 366 0.00 11.73 24.80
N GLU A 367 -0.26 10.44 24.89
CA GLU A 367 -1.10 9.84 25.95
C GLU A 367 -0.57 10.15 27.36
N ILE A 368 0.74 9.95 27.58
CA ILE A 368 1.37 10.25 28.88
C ILE A 368 1.26 11.75 29.21
N ALA A 369 1.41 12.63 28.25
CA ALA A 369 1.40 14.07 28.52
C ALA A 369 -0.02 14.61 28.71
N ILE A 370 -1.01 14.14 27.94
CA ILE A 370 -2.42 14.58 28.05
C ILE A 370 -3.06 14.03 29.34
N GLU A 371 -2.74 12.81 29.75
CA GLU A 371 -3.20 12.24 31.00
C GLU A 371 -2.73 13.07 32.22
N LYS A 372 -1.47 13.49 32.23
CA LYS A 372 -0.93 14.39 33.28
C LYS A 372 -1.67 15.71 33.30
N TYR A 373 -1.98 16.30 32.17
CA TYR A 373 -2.76 17.54 32.06
C TYR A 373 -4.16 17.36 32.62
N LEU A 374 -4.89 16.30 32.22
CA LEU A 374 -6.25 16.02 32.67
C LEU A 374 -6.31 15.75 34.17
N THR A 375 -5.40 14.96 34.72
CA THR A 375 -5.30 14.66 36.14
C THR A 375 -5.02 15.93 36.95
N SER A 376 -4.11 16.79 36.50
CA SER A 376 -3.77 18.04 37.15
C SER A 376 -4.95 19.01 37.20
N ASN A 377 -5.75 19.08 36.14
CA ASN A 377 -6.91 19.97 36.07
C ASN A 377 -8.13 19.44 36.84
N ASN A 378 -8.36 18.13 36.89
CA ASN A 378 -9.39 17.52 37.71
C ASN A 378 -9.12 17.78 39.19
N ASN A 379 -7.86 17.71 39.66
CA ASN A 379 -7.46 18.05 41.02
C ASN A 379 -7.67 19.54 41.35
N LYS A 380 -7.54 20.46 40.37
CA LYS A 380 -7.84 21.89 40.55
C LYS A 380 -9.36 22.14 40.67
N LYS A 381 -10.18 21.47 39.82
CA LYS A 381 -11.66 21.58 39.86
C LYS A 381 -12.23 21.00 41.16
N SER A 382 -11.66 19.90 41.68
CA SER A 382 -12.05 19.30 42.97
C SER A 382 -11.78 20.21 44.19
N LYS A 383 -10.77 21.07 44.09
CA LYS A 383 -10.47 22.06 45.15
C LYS A 383 -11.34 23.31 45.13
N THR A 384 -12.08 23.54 44.03
CA THR A 384 -12.87 24.77 43.83
C THR A 384 -14.39 24.54 43.87
N LYS A 385 -14.88 23.29 43.99
CA LYS A 385 -16.32 22.96 44.05
C LYS A 385 -16.73 22.37 45.37
N MET A 386 -17.11 23.24 46.26
CA MET A 386 -18.17 22.98 47.23
C MET A 386 -19.42 23.73 46.69
N HIS A 387 -20.10 23.14 45.71
CA HIS A 387 -21.54 23.29 45.41
C HIS A 387 -21.91 22.36 44.25
N THR A 388 -22.88 21.55 44.53
CA THR A 388 -23.64 20.60 43.70
C THR A 388 -23.90 21.03 42.28
N ASP A 389 -23.57 20.12 41.31
CA ASP A 389 -24.42 19.78 40.19
C ASP A 389 -24.18 18.35 39.73
N THR A 390 -25.24 17.57 39.84
CA THR A 390 -25.37 16.18 39.41
C THR A 390 -25.63 16.12 37.91
N THR A 391 -24.61 16.16 37.09
CA THR A 391 -24.63 15.58 35.72
C THR A 391 -23.22 15.01 35.47
N GLY A 392 -23.14 13.68 35.58
CA GLY A 392 -21.91 12.93 35.30
C GLY A 392 -21.61 12.96 33.81
N GLN A 393 -20.90 13.98 33.32
CA GLN A 393 -20.13 13.91 32.10
C GLN A 393 -18.69 13.65 32.48
N SER A 394 -18.26 12.42 32.28
CA SER A 394 -16.86 12.02 32.23
C SER A 394 -16.10 12.96 31.28
N GLY A 395 -14.88 13.33 31.63
CA GLY A 395 -14.01 14.20 30.83
C GLY A 395 -14.04 13.83 29.35
N GLY A 396 -14.04 14.84 28.49
CA GLY A 396 -14.06 14.65 27.02
C GLY A 396 -12.92 13.75 26.56
N PRO A 397 -13.01 13.15 25.37
CA PRO A 397 -12.02 12.20 24.87
C PRO A 397 -10.63 12.82 24.88
N ALA A 398 -9.62 12.02 25.25
CA ALA A 398 -8.23 12.43 25.36
C ALA A 398 -7.56 12.78 23.99
N GLY A 399 -8.30 12.68 22.88
CA GLY A 399 -7.87 12.94 21.52
C GLY A 399 -8.86 12.36 20.51
N VAL A 400 -8.56 12.51 19.21
CA VAL A 400 -9.30 11.93 18.09
C VAL A 400 -8.44 10.85 17.46
N PHE A 401 -8.82 9.58 17.62
CA PHE A 401 -8.08 8.41 17.13
C PHE A 401 -8.85 7.74 15.99
N ARG A 402 -8.56 8.13 14.77
CA ARG A 402 -9.17 7.58 13.56
C ARG A 402 -8.30 7.91 12.34
N THR A 403 -8.58 7.23 11.22
CA THR A 403 -7.88 7.41 9.94
C THR A 403 -7.77 8.88 9.54
N SER A 404 -6.61 9.24 8.98
CA SER A 404 -6.32 10.58 8.46
C SER A 404 -7.30 10.96 7.35
N PRO A 405 -7.90 12.17 7.39
CA PRO A 405 -8.79 12.63 6.33
C PRO A 405 -8.03 12.89 5.02
N ILE A 406 -6.70 13.06 5.10
CA ILE A 406 -5.84 13.32 3.96
C ILE A 406 -5.73 12.10 3.07
N ALA A 407 -5.70 10.90 3.65
CA ALA A 407 -5.66 9.64 2.90
C ALA A 407 -6.79 9.57 1.86
N PHE A 408 -8.02 9.91 2.26
CA PHE A 408 -9.17 9.93 1.37
C PHE A 408 -9.12 11.10 0.37
N SER A 409 -8.77 12.32 0.85
CA SER A 409 -8.69 13.51 0.00
C SER A 409 -7.67 13.36 -1.12
N LYS A 410 -6.53 12.72 -0.84
CA LYS A 410 -5.46 12.41 -1.79
C LYS A 410 -5.88 11.30 -2.77
N ALA A 411 -6.66 10.32 -2.31
CA ALA A 411 -7.11 9.20 -3.13
C ALA A 411 -8.05 9.65 -4.27
N VAL A 412 -8.87 10.67 -4.03
CA VAL A 412 -9.79 11.27 -5.02
C VAL A 412 -9.05 12.34 -5.81
N LYS A 413 -8.58 12.00 -7.00
CA LYS A 413 -7.78 12.87 -7.85
C LYS A 413 -8.63 13.99 -8.45
N ASN A 414 -8.11 15.21 -8.40
CA ASN A 414 -8.68 16.33 -9.13
C ASN A 414 -8.35 16.27 -10.63
N SER A 415 -8.94 17.17 -11.42
CA SER A 415 -8.77 17.17 -12.88
C SER A 415 -7.31 17.32 -13.35
N ALA A 416 -6.50 18.12 -12.66
CA ALA A 416 -5.10 18.29 -13.02
C ALA A 416 -4.25 17.05 -12.68
N GLU A 417 -4.53 16.41 -11.57
CA GLU A 417 -3.90 15.13 -11.18
C GLU A 417 -4.27 14.01 -12.16
N LEU A 418 -5.56 13.89 -12.55
CA LEU A 418 -6.01 12.91 -13.56
C LEU A 418 -5.40 13.18 -14.93
N GLU A 419 -5.31 14.42 -15.36
CA GLU A 419 -4.65 14.81 -16.61
C GLU A 419 -3.15 14.46 -16.58
N GLY A 420 -2.46 14.73 -15.48
CA GLY A 420 -1.06 14.36 -15.27
C GLY A 420 -0.86 12.84 -15.33
N MET A 421 -1.73 12.07 -14.66
CA MET A 421 -1.71 10.61 -14.71
C MET A 421 -1.93 10.10 -16.13
N LEU A 422 -2.91 10.60 -16.87
CA LEU A 422 -3.14 10.20 -18.26
C LEU A 422 -1.92 10.53 -19.15
N ASN A 423 -1.36 11.72 -19.04
CA ASN A 423 -0.22 12.17 -19.83
C ASN A 423 1.05 11.33 -19.53
N SER A 424 1.30 10.97 -18.26
CA SER A 424 2.40 10.10 -17.90
C SER A 424 2.24 8.70 -18.48
N HIS A 425 1.04 8.12 -18.46
CA HIS A 425 0.75 6.82 -19.05
C HIS A 425 0.91 6.79 -20.58
N LEU A 426 0.58 7.87 -21.28
CA LEU A 426 0.79 7.95 -22.72
C LEU A 426 2.28 8.00 -23.08
N ARG A 427 3.10 8.74 -22.33
CA ARG A 427 4.56 8.76 -22.51
C ARG A 427 5.18 7.40 -22.17
N ASP A 428 4.74 6.78 -21.08
CA ASP A 428 5.20 5.46 -20.67
C ASP A 428 4.82 4.38 -21.69
N ALA A 429 3.60 4.44 -22.25
CA ALA A 429 3.16 3.55 -23.32
C ALA A 429 4.01 3.68 -24.58
N ALA A 430 4.45 4.91 -24.94
CA ALA A 430 5.35 5.13 -26.07
C ALA A 430 6.75 4.52 -25.81
N ALA A 431 7.28 4.64 -24.58
CA ALA A 431 8.54 4.00 -24.20
C ALA A 431 8.43 2.47 -24.26
N LEU A 432 7.35 1.91 -23.72
CA LEU A 432 7.08 0.47 -23.73
C LEU A 432 6.87 -0.07 -25.14
N ALA A 433 6.20 0.67 -26.03
CA ALA A 433 6.03 0.25 -27.43
C ALA A 433 7.39 0.13 -28.14
N GLN A 434 8.29 1.10 -27.98
CA GLN A 434 9.65 1.04 -28.53
C GLN A 434 10.48 -0.09 -27.91
N PHE A 435 10.36 -0.27 -26.59
CA PHE A 435 11.04 -1.34 -25.85
C PHE A 435 10.59 -2.73 -26.33
N TRP A 436 9.29 -2.98 -26.48
CA TRP A 436 8.79 -4.29 -26.90
C TRP A 436 9.23 -4.65 -28.33
N VAL A 437 9.25 -3.68 -29.25
CA VAL A 437 9.78 -3.89 -30.61
C VAL A 437 11.27 -4.26 -30.54
N TRP A 438 12.07 -3.48 -29.80
CA TRP A 438 13.49 -3.76 -29.62
C TRP A 438 13.73 -5.16 -29.02
N LEU A 439 13.00 -5.52 -27.94
CA LEU A 439 13.20 -6.80 -27.27
C LEU A 439 12.84 -7.99 -28.17
N GLU A 440 11.74 -7.88 -28.92
CA GLU A 440 11.31 -8.92 -29.86
C GLU A 440 12.35 -9.11 -30.98
N GLU A 441 12.86 -8.04 -31.55
CA GLU A 441 13.93 -8.08 -32.57
C GLU A 441 15.22 -8.73 -32.05
N GLU A 442 15.69 -8.34 -30.87
CA GLU A 442 16.90 -8.89 -30.28
C GLU A 442 16.78 -10.40 -29.97
N ILE A 443 15.66 -10.81 -29.41
CA ILE A 443 15.41 -12.23 -29.11
C ILE A 443 15.31 -13.06 -30.41
N HIS A 444 14.66 -12.54 -31.45
CA HIS A 444 14.60 -13.20 -32.76
C HIS A 444 15.97 -13.29 -33.46
N ASN A 445 16.83 -12.30 -33.26
CA ASN A 445 18.20 -12.29 -33.74
C ASN A 445 19.15 -13.20 -32.93
N GLY A 446 18.63 -13.84 -31.87
CA GLY A 446 19.38 -14.78 -31.01
C GLY A 446 20.26 -14.12 -29.95
N ALA A 447 20.00 -12.86 -29.61
CA ALA A 447 20.69 -12.17 -28.53
C ALA A 447 20.43 -12.88 -27.18
N LYS A 448 21.47 -12.99 -26.35
CA LYS A 448 21.38 -13.56 -25.01
C LYS A 448 21.30 -12.42 -23.98
N LEU A 449 20.08 -11.92 -23.78
CA LEU A 449 19.78 -10.87 -22.81
C LEU A 449 19.41 -11.50 -21.47
N THR A 450 20.02 -11.02 -20.39
CA THR A 450 19.60 -11.39 -19.04
C THR A 450 18.37 -10.58 -18.63
N GLU A 451 17.68 -11.04 -17.59
CA GLU A 451 16.54 -10.33 -16.99
C GLU A 451 16.95 -8.92 -16.53
N VAL A 452 18.20 -8.72 -16.08
CA VAL A 452 18.77 -7.41 -15.72
C VAL A 452 18.96 -6.55 -16.97
N ASP A 453 19.58 -7.08 -18.04
CA ASP A 453 19.80 -6.33 -19.28
C ASP A 453 18.47 -5.79 -19.85
N VAL A 454 17.40 -6.58 -19.76
CA VAL A 454 16.07 -6.20 -20.21
C VAL A 454 15.47 -5.11 -19.34
N ALA A 455 15.59 -5.20 -18.01
CA ALA A 455 15.14 -4.18 -17.08
C ALA A 455 15.88 -2.85 -17.27
N ASP A 456 17.21 -2.90 -17.42
CA ASP A 456 18.05 -1.71 -17.65
C ASP A 456 17.71 -1.05 -19.00
N LYS A 457 17.41 -1.86 -20.01
CA LYS A 457 17.04 -1.33 -21.31
C LYS A 457 15.67 -0.65 -21.31
N LEU A 458 14.71 -1.19 -20.57
CA LEU A 458 13.42 -0.50 -20.35
C LEU A 458 13.62 0.85 -19.66
N LEU A 459 14.46 0.89 -18.63
CA LEU A 459 14.81 2.13 -17.95
C LEU A 459 15.44 3.15 -18.92
N GLU A 460 16.30 2.70 -19.87
CA GLU A 460 16.84 3.58 -20.91
C GLU A 460 15.75 4.18 -21.81
N PHE A 461 14.75 3.40 -22.23
CA PHE A 461 13.64 3.93 -23.03
C PHE A 461 12.77 4.91 -22.25
N ARG A 462 12.46 4.62 -20.98
CA ARG A 462 11.70 5.49 -20.09
C ARG A 462 12.43 6.80 -19.78
N SER A 463 13.75 6.76 -19.57
CA SER A 463 14.55 7.94 -19.27
C SER A 463 14.60 8.98 -20.40
N LYS A 464 14.27 8.57 -21.64
CA LYS A 464 14.15 9.48 -22.79
C LYS A 464 12.81 10.23 -22.84
N GLN A 465 11.84 9.82 -22.02
CA GLN A 465 10.53 10.46 -21.99
C GLN A 465 10.57 11.77 -21.19
N SER A 466 9.82 12.74 -21.68
CA SER A 466 9.75 14.05 -21.01
C SER A 466 9.18 13.92 -19.59
N GLY A 467 9.84 14.52 -18.62
CA GLY A 467 9.40 14.51 -17.23
C GLY A 467 9.65 13.22 -16.46
N PHE A 468 10.38 12.26 -17.02
CA PHE A 468 10.81 11.08 -16.30
C PHE A 468 11.73 11.46 -15.11
N LEU A 469 11.55 10.81 -13.97
CA LEU A 469 12.30 11.05 -12.74
C LEU A 469 13.02 9.80 -12.23
N ASP A 470 12.28 8.67 -12.12
CA ASP A 470 12.77 7.41 -11.56
C ASP A 470 11.82 6.27 -11.95
N THR A 471 12.12 5.04 -11.56
CA THR A 471 11.15 3.93 -11.54
C THR A 471 10.17 4.13 -10.37
N SER A 472 8.95 3.59 -10.48
CA SER A 472 7.96 3.62 -9.39
C SER A 472 8.08 2.44 -8.41
N PHE A 473 8.85 1.42 -8.80
CA PHE A 473 9.30 0.27 -8.01
C PHE A 473 10.43 -0.48 -8.73
N ASP A 474 11.05 -1.44 -8.07
CA ASP A 474 12.07 -2.31 -8.72
C ASP A 474 11.42 -3.12 -9.84
N THR A 475 11.91 -2.98 -11.07
CA THR A 475 11.38 -3.70 -12.23
C THR A 475 11.42 -5.22 -12.01
N ILE A 476 10.28 -5.88 -12.14
CA ILE A 476 10.13 -7.32 -12.11
C ILE A 476 10.27 -7.83 -13.55
N SER A 477 11.39 -8.45 -13.85
CA SER A 477 11.72 -9.01 -15.17
C SER A 477 12.02 -10.49 -14.98
N GLY A 478 11.01 -11.36 -15.21
CA GLY A 478 11.08 -12.78 -14.85
C GLY A 478 10.82 -13.73 -16.03
N SER A 479 11.84 -14.51 -16.41
CA SER A 479 11.74 -15.54 -17.45
C SER A 479 11.48 -16.91 -16.85
N GLY A 480 10.45 -17.60 -17.35
CA GLY A 480 10.08 -18.95 -16.88
C GLY A 480 9.79 -18.98 -15.37
N ALA A 481 10.50 -19.82 -14.63
CA ALA A 481 10.30 -20.03 -13.19
C ALA A 481 10.47 -18.77 -12.33
N ASN A 482 11.29 -17.80 -12.77
CA ASN A 482 11.46 -16.54 -12.05
C ASN A 482 10.18 -15.67 -12.11
N GLY A 483 9.39 -15.78 -13.20
CA GLY A 483 8.08 -15.14 -13.31
C GLY A 483 7.05 -15.67 -12.30
N ALA A 484 7.27 -16.86 -11.72
CA ALA A 484 6.40 -17.38 -10.65
C ALA A 484 6.63 -16.72 -9.29
N ILE A 485 7.73 -15.98 -9.12
CA ILE A 485 8.01 -15.20 -7.92
C ILE A 485 7.35 -13.84 -8.09
N ILE A 486 6.26 -13.59 -7.38
CA ILE A 486 5.34 -12.46 -7.60
C ILE A 486 6.06 -11.11 -7.59
N HIS A 487 7.00 -10.90 -6.65
CA HIS A 487 7.84 -9.71 -6.53
C HIS A 487 9.32 -10.07 -6.83
N TYR A 488 9.56 -10.71 -7.97
CA TYR A 488 10.90 -11.06 -8.38
C TYR A 488 11.73 -9.82 -8.69
N LYS A 489 12.92 -9.74 -8.12
CA LYS A 489 13.92 -8.73 -8.46
C LYS A 489 15.11 -9.43 -9.10
N PRO A 490 15.42 -9.21 -10.38
CA PRO A 490 16.61 -9.76 -11.00
C PRO A 490 17.89 -9.12 -10.39
N GLU A 491 18.87 -9.98 -10.07
CA GLU A 491 20.17 -9.52 -9.55
C GLU A 491 21.29 -9.87 -10.55
N PRO A 492 22.24 -8.97 -10.80
CA PRO A 492 23.38 -9.26 -11.67
C PRO A 492 24.11 -10.53 -11.26
N GLY A 493 24.37 -11.42 -12.21
CA GLY A 493 25.06 -12.68 -11.99
C GLY A 493 24.24 -13.79 -11.32
N LYS A 494 22.97 -13.52 -10.92
CA LYS A 494 22.07 -14.50 -10.29
C LYS A 494 20.74 -14.64 -11.04
N CYS A 495 20.49 -13.81 -12.03
CA CYS A 495 19.29 -13.83 -12.84
C CYS A 495 19.38 -14.80 -14.03
N SER A 496 18.26 -15.07 -14.69
CA SER A 496 18.17 -15.90 -15.88
C SER A 496 18.44 -15.10 -17.18
N VAL A 497 18.69 -15.83 -18.26
CA VAL A 497 18.60 -15.30 -19.61
C VAL A 497 17.14 -15.39 -20.07
N VAL A 498 16.64 -14.38 -20.75
CA VAL A 498 15.30 -14.39 -21.35
C VAL A 498 15.26 -15.45 -22.45
N ASP A 499 14.45 -16.49 -22.22
CA ASP A 499 14.37 -17.65 -23.09
C ASP A 499 13.11 -17.56 -23.97
N SER A 500 13.32 -17.58 -25.29
CA SER A 500 12.22 -17.55 -26.26
C SER A 500 11.22 -18.72 -26.17
N LYS A 501 11.58 -19.79 -25.46
CA LYS A 501 10.74 -20.98 -25.23
C LYS A 501 9.94 -20.93 -23.92
N LYS A 502 9.99 -19.83 -23.19
CA LYS A 502 9.34 -19.67 -21.88
C LYS A 502 8.54 -18.39 -21.84
N LEU A 503 7.55 -18.36 -20.95
CA LEU A 503 6.88 -17.11 -20.62
C LEU A 503 7.86 -16.10 -20.02
N PHE A 504 7.70 -14.87 -20.41
CA PHE A 504 8.40 -13.72 -19.85
C PHE A 504 7.39 -12.75 -19.26
N LEU A 505 7.46 -12.55 -17.94
CA LEU A 505 6.65 -11.60 -17.20
C LEU A 505 7.49 -10.35 -16.96
N LEU A 506 6.97 -9.20 -17.36
CA LEU A 506 7.54 -7.88 -17.10
C LEU A 506 6.51 -7.01 -16.39
N ASP A 507 6.82 -6.66 -15.15
CA ASP A 507 6.08 -5.73 -14.34
C ASP A 507 6.97 -4.54 -13.99
N SER A 508 6.50 -3.33 -14.29
CA SER A 508 7.35 -2.14 -14.25
C SER A 508 6.54 -0.85 -14.24
N GLY A 509 7.09 0.15 -13.61
CA GLY A 509 6.46 1.47 -13.58
C GLY A 509 7.48 2.59 -13.50
N ALA A 510 7.02 3.83 -13.66
CA ALA A 510 7.85 5.02 -13.65
C ALA A 510 7.23 6.16 -12.86
N GLN A 511 8.07 6.97 -12.25
CA GLN A 511 7.74 8.26 -11.67
C GLN A 511 8.00 9.35 -12.72
N TYR A 512 6.97 10.09 -13.04
CA TYR A 512 7.04 11.31 -13.85
C TYR A 512 6.75 12.55 -13.00
N VAL A 513 7.08 13.72 -13.52
CA VAL A 513 6.81 14.99 -12.81
C VAL A 513 5.33 15.21 -12.51
N ASP A 514 4.43 14.57 -13.27
CA ASP A 514 2.99 14.76 -13.27
C ASP A 514 2.18 13.47 -13.02
N GLY A 515 2.83 12.31 -12.89
CA GLY A 515 2.12 11.06 -12.63
C GLY A 515 3.03 9.89 -12.29
N THR A 516 2.42 8.80 -11.86
CA THR A 516 3.05 7.52 -11.52
C THR A 516 2.43 6.43 -12.38
N THR A 517 3.25 5.60 -13.03
CA THR A 517 2.76 4.49 -13.85
C THR A 517 3.05 3.14 -13.22
N ASP A 518 2.21 2.18 -13.56
CA ASP A 518 2.28 0.79 -13.14
C ASP A 518 1.67 -0.10 -14.22
N ILE A 519 2.37 -1.17 -14.63
CA ILE A 519 1.92 -2.06 -15.68
C ILE A 519 2.62 -3.40 -15.66
N THR A 520 1.86 -4.47 -15.80
CA THR A 520 2.40 -5.80 -16.11
C THR A 520 1.95 -6.30 -17.47
N ARG A 521 2.90 -6.87 -18.21
CA ARG A 521 2.65 -7.69 -19.39
C ARG A 521 3.38 -9.03 -19.31
N THR A 522 2.67 -10.09 -19.69
CA THR A 522 3.25 -11.41 -19.89
C THR A 522 3.27 -11.72 -21.39
N VAL A 523 4.41 -12.13 -21.90
CA VAL A 523 4.64 -12.43 -23.32
C VAL A 523 5.35 -13.76 -23.54
N HIS A 524 5.29 -14.29 -24.75
CA HIS A 524 6.04 -15.45 -25.21
C HIS A 524 6.65 -15.16 -26.59
N PHE A 525 7.97 -15.31 -26.76
CA PHE A 525 8.66 -14.99 -28.00
C PHE A 525 8.63 -16.14 -29.02
N GLY A 526 8.47 -17.40 -28.57
CA GLY A 526 8.28 -18.59 -29.41
C GLY A 526 6.83 -19.09 -29.41
N GLU A 527 6.63 -20.41 -29.30
CA GLU A 527 5.31 -21.05 -29.29
C GLU A 527 4.92 -21.43 -27.86
N PRO A 528 3.86 -20.82 -27.29
CA PRO A 528 3.38 -21.16 -25.97
C PRO A 528 2.68 -22.52 -25.93
N THR A 529 2.77 -23.22 -24.80
CA THR A 529 2.06 -24.45 -24.54
C THR A 529 0.55 -24.23 -24.36
N ALA A 530 -0.25 -25.29 -24.52
CA ALA A 530 -1.69 -25.22 -24.27
C ALA A 530 -2.01 -24.79 -22.82
N ARG A 531 -1.19 -25.22 -21.84
CA ARG A 531 -1.35 -24.85 -20.43
C ARG A 531 -1.11 -23.36 -20.21
N GLU A 532 -0.07 -22.81 -20.81
CA GLU A 532 0.22 -21.37 -20.72
C GLU A 532 -0.89 -20.54 -21.35
N LYS A 533 -1.41 -20.95 -22.53
CA LYS A 533 -2.55 -20.29 -23.18
C LYS A 533 -3.82 -20.35 -22.33
N GLU A 534 -4.14 -21.52 -21.78
CA GLU A 534 -5.31 -21.66 -20.90
C GLU A 534 -5.20 -20.71 -19.69
N CYS A 535 -4.09 -20.76 -18.95
CA CYS A 535 -3.89 -19.92 -17.78
C CYS A 535 -3.91 -18.43 -18.11
N PHE A 536 -3.23 -18.02 -19.21
CA PHE A 536 -3.22 -16.64 -19.67
C PHE A 536 -4.62 -16.14 -20.01
N THR A 537 -5.38 -16.97 -20.73
CA THR A 537 -6.75 -16.60 -21.14
C THR A 537 -7.68 -16.48 -19.93
N ARG A 538 -7.52 -17.35 -18.91
CA ARG A 538 -8.30 -17.22 -17.65
C ARG A 538 -7.97 -15.95 -16.89
N VAL A 539 -6.69 -15.56 -16.83
CA VAL A 539 -6.28 -14.28 -16.23
C VAL A 539 -6.85 -13.11 -17.04
N LEU A 540 -6.78 -13.16 -18.37
CA LEU A 540 -7.36 -12.13 -19.26
C LEU A 540 -8.87 -11.99 -19.06
N GLN A 541 -9.62 -13.09 -18.93
CA GLN A 541 -11.05 -13.05 -18.64
C GLN A 541 -11.35 -12.33 -17.32
N GLY A 542 -10.56 -12.59 -16.28
CA GLY A 542 -10.68 -11.88 -15.01
C GLY A 542 -10.38 -10.38 -15.13
N HIS A 543 -9.34 -10.05 -15.87
CA HIS A 543 -8.96 -8.65 -16.16
C HIS A 543 -10.09 -7.90 -16.91
N ILE A 544 -10.67 -8.53 -17.93
CA ILE A 544 -11.80 -7.97 -18.69
C ILE A 544 -13.03 -7.80 -17.81
N ALA A 545 -13.37 -8.82 -17.00
CA ALA A 545 -14.55 -8.79 -16.14
C ALA A 545 -14.50 -7.65 -15.12
N LEU A 546 -13.33 -7.35 -14.55
CA LEU A 546 -13.16 -6.21 -13.65
C LEU A 546 -13.15 -4.88 -14.40
N ASP A 547 -12.45 -4.78 -15.53
CA ASP A 547 -12.42 -3.56 -16.37
C ASP A 547 -13.81 -3.09 -16.80
N GLN A 548 -14.72 -4.03 -17.08
CA GLN A 548 -16.08 -3.77 -17.51
C GLN A 548 -17.11 -3.68 -16.36
N ALA A 549 -16.66 -3.81 -15.10
CA ALA A 549 -17.57 -3.80 -13.97
C ALA A 549 -18.33 -2.48 -13.83
N ILE A 550 -19.64 -2.59 -13.63
CA ILE A 550 -20.51 -1.49 -13.28
C ILE A 550 -21.11 -1.81 -11.92
N PHE A 551 -21.00 -0.87 -10.98
CA PHE A 551 -21.40 -1.10 -9.60
C PHE A 551 -22.04 0.16 -8.99
N PRO A 552 -22.96 0.00 -8.02
CA PRO A 552 -23.58 1.15 -7.36
C PRO A 552 -22.55 1.92 -6.52
N GLN A 553 -22.76 3.22 -6.40
CA GLN A 553 -21.99 4.08 -5.47
C GLN A 553 -21.95 3.46 -4.07
N SER A 554 -20.86 3.68 -3.35
CA SER A 554 -20.58 3.11 -2.02
C SER A 554 -20.21 1.61 -2.02
N THR A 555 -19.93 1.01 -3.19
CA THR A 555 -19.42 -0.36 -3.26
C THR A 555 -17.92 -0.38 -2.88
N PRO A 556 -17.51 -1.18 -1.87
CA PRO A 556 -16.09 -1.36 -1.56
C PRO A 556 -15.41 -2.28 -2.58
N GLY A 557 -14.13 -2.06 -2.81
CA GLY A 557 -13.36 -2.88 -3.78
C GLY A 557 -13.31 -4.37 -3.45
N PHE A 558 -13.47 -4.74 -2.18
CA PHE A 558 -13.62 -6.14 -1.74
C PHE A 558 -14.70 -6.90 -2.53
N VAL A 559 -15.82 -6.26 -2.84
CA VAL A 559 -16.94 -6.88 -3.61
C VAL A 559 -16.52 -7.17 -5.05
N LEU A 560 -15.63 -6.35 -5.61
CA LEU A 560 -15.21 -6.41 -7.02
C LEU A 560 -14.09 -7.43 -7.27
N ASP A 561 -13.34 -7.82 -6.28
CA ASP A 561 -12.22 -8.77 -6.39
C ASP A 561 -12.65 -10.11 -6.99
N ALA A 562 -13.85 -10.57 -6.67
CA ALA A 562 -14.40 -11.82 -7.19
C ALA A 562 -14.57 -11.82 -8.73
N PHE A 563 -14.80 -10.66 -9.37
CA PHE A 563 -14.88 -10.59 -10.84
C PHE A 563 -13.57 -11.03 -11.48
N ALA A 564 -12.45 -10.58 -10.94
CA ALA A 564 -11.13 -10.91 -11.46
C ALA A 564 -10.72 -12.38 -11.20
N ARG A 565 -11.24 -13.02 -10.13
CA ARG A 565 -10.88 -14.40 -9.76
C ARG A 565 -11.78 -15.46 -10.37
N SER A 566 -13.02 -15.09 -10.71
CA SER A 566 -14.08 -16.06 -11.06
C SER A 566 -13.71 -17.03 -12.19
N SER A 567 -12.97 -16.57 -13.19
CA SER A 567 -12.52 -17.39 -14.33
C SER A 567 -11.45 -18.43 -13.94
N LEU A 568 -10.56 -18.10 -13.01
CA LEU A 568 -9.58 -19.02 -12.43
C LEU A 568 -10.26 -20.03 -11.50
N TRP A 569 -11.16 -19.59 -10.64
CA TRP A 569 -11.89 -20.48 -9.71
C TRP A 569 -12.69 -21.57 -10.43
N LYS A 570 -13.22 -21.30 -11.63
CA LYS A 570 -13.93 -22.29 -12.45
C LYS A 570 -13.08 -23.51 -12.79
N ILE A 571 -11.76 -23.40 -12.77
CA ILE A 571 -10.82 -24.48 -13.05
C ILE A 571 -9.93 -24.83 -11.83
N GLY A 572 -10.30 -24.36 -10.62
CA GLY A 572 -9.60 -24.67 -9.39
C GLY A 572 -8.28 -23.93 -9.19
N LEU A 573 -8.05 -22.80 -9.89
CA LEU A 573 -6.88 -21.95 -9.77
C LEU A 573 -7.20 -20.66 -9.03
N ASP A 574 -6.15 -20.03 -8.45
CA ASP A 574 -6.24 -18.73 -7.77
C ASP A 574 -4.85 -18.07 -7.69
N TYR A 575 -4.78 -16.85 -7.16
CA TYR A 575 -3.54 -16.12 -6.87
C TYR A 575 -3.56 -15.51 -5.45
N ARG A 576 -2.34 -15.24 -4.90
CA ARG A 576 -2.15 -14.94 -3.47
C ARG A 576 -1.97 -13.47 -3.14
N HIS A 577 -2.16 -12.57 -4.10
CA HIS A 577 -2.08 -11.11 -3.90
C HIS A 577 -3.44 -10.44 -4.10
N GLY A 578 -3.56 -9.15 -3.80
CA GLY A 578 -4.73 -8.34 -4.11
C GLY A 578 -4.91 -8.21 -5.63
N THR A 579 -6.12 -7.91 -6.07
CA THR A 579 -6.40 -7.67 -7.49
C THR A 579 -6.10 -6.24 -7.92
N GLY A 580 -6.05 -5.31 -6.95
CA GLY A 580 -5.74 -3.91 -7.24
C GLY A 580 -5.52 -3.10 -5.98
N HIS A 581 -4.74 -2.04 -6.13
CA HIS A 581 -4.40 -1.04 -5.11
C HIS A 581 -4.63 0.36 -5.66
N GLY A 582 -4.70 1.36 -4.78
CA GLY A 582 -4.67 2.76 -5.19
C GLY A 582 -3.31 3.16 -5.74
N VAL A 583 -3.27 4.21 -6.57
CA VAL A 583 -2.03 4.77 -7.12
C VAL A 583 -2.02 6.28 -6.92
N GLY A 584 -0.90 6.80 -6.41
CA GLY A 584 -0.69 8.21 -6.16
C GLY A 584 -0.39 9.02 -7.43
N ALA A 585 -0.87 10.26 -7.50
CA ALA A 585 -0.55 11.16 -8.61
C ALA A 585 0.84 11.80 -8.41
N ALA A 586 1.84 11.31 -9.13
CA ALA A 586 3.26 11.63 -8.93
C ALA A 586 3.66 11.44 -7.44
N LEU A 587 3.23 10.30 -6.86
CA LEU A 587 3.48 9.85 -5.49
C LEU A 587 3.69 8.33 -5.44
N ASN A 588 3.38 7.68 -4.33
CA ASN A 588 3.58 6.25 -4.15
C ASN A 588 2.79 5.43 -5.18
N VAL A 589 3.42 4.41 -5.74
CA VAL A 589 2.74 3.46 -6.63
C VAL A 589 1.64 2.71 -5.88
N HIS A 590 1.90 2.29 -4.66
CA HIS A 590 0.90 1.72 -3.77
C HIS A 590 0.36 2.81 -2.83
N GLU A 591 -0.92 3.10 -2.94
CA GLU A 591 -1.58 4.07 -2.07
C GLU A 591 -2.93 3.53 -1.56
N GLY A 592 -3.33 3.97 -0.37
CA GLY A 592 -4.66 3.75 0.19
C GLY A 592 -5.51 5.02 0.19
N PRO A 593 -6.72 4.94 0.77
CA PRO A 593 -7.26 3.83 1.56
C PRO A 593 -7.97 2.74 0.74
N GLN A 594 -8.24 2.97 -0.56
CA GLN A 594 -8.96 2.04 -1.42
C GLN A 594 -8.08 0.87 -1.88
N SER A 595 -8.68 -0.29 -2.06
CA SER A 595 -8.06 -1.45 -2.72
C SER A 595 -9.13 -2.38 -3.28
N ILE A 596 -8.77 -3.20 -4.27
CA ILE A 596 -9.59 -4.31 -4.76
C ILE A 596 -8.89 -5.60 -4.30
N SER A 597 -9.43 -6.25 -3.26
CA SER A 597 -8.75 -7.38 -2.64
C SER A 597 -9.73 -8.30 -1.90
N PHE A 598 -9.45 -9.60 -1.92
CA PHE A 598 -10.19 -10.60 -1.16
C PHE A 598 -10.06 -10.47 0.36
N ARG A 599 -9.13 -9.64 0.86
CA ARG A 599 -8.92 -9.45 2.30
C ARG A 599 -10.12 -8.73 2.90
N TYR A 600 -10.86 -9.46 3.73
CA TYR A 600 -11.98 -8.89 4.48
C TYR A 600 -11.46 -7.84 5.48
N GLY A 601 -12.16 -6.71 5.55
CA GLY A 601 -11.83 -5.62 6.50
C GLY A 601 -11.62 -4.26 5.83
N ASN A 602 -11.16 -4.21 4.58
CA ASN A 602 -11.13 -2.94 3.85
C ASN A 602 -12.49 -2.67 3.20
N MET A 603 -13.31 -1.89 3.89
CA MET A 603 -14.65 -1.49 3.46
C MET A 603 -14.69 -0.08 2.85
N THR A 604 -13.54 0.48 2.51
CA THR A 604 -13.45 1.78 1.83
C THR A 604 -14.16 1.70 0.49
N PRO A 605 -15.22 2.52 0.27
CA PRO A 605 -15.93 2.52 -1.00
C PRO A 605 -15.05 3.14 -2.10
N LEU A 606 -15.19 2.61 -3.31
CA LEU A 606 -14.65 3.29 -4.48
C LEU A 606 -15.53 4.50 -4.81
N VAL A 607 -14.89 5.64 -5.12
CA VAL A 607 -15.56 6.87 -5.53
C VAL A 607 -14.92 7.43 -6.79
N GLU A 608 -15.71 8.24 -7.51
CA GLU A 608 -15.25 8.92 -8.72
C GLU A 608 -13.96 9.71 -8.49
N GLY A 609 -13.01 9.58 -9.39
CA GLY A 609 -11.67 10.17 -9.30
C GLY A 609 -10.60 9.30 -8.62
N MET A 610 -10.97 8.20 -7.97
CA MET A 610 -9.98 7.25 -7.45
C MET A 610 -9.32 6.46 -8.58
N ILE A 611 -8.02 6.21 -8.43
CA ILE A 611 -7.24 5.37 -9.34
C ILE A 611 -6.99 4.03 -8.65
N VAL A 612 -7.11 2.93 -9.41
CA VAL A 612 -6.84 1.57 -8.95
C VAL A 612 -6.09 0.76 -10.01
N SER A 613 -5.23 -0.17 -9.60
CA SER A 613 -4.74 -1.21 -10.49
C SER A 613 -5.80 -2.28 -10.72
N ASN A 614 -5.68 -2.99 -11.86
CA ASN A 614 -6.43 -4.18 -12.22
C ASN A 614 -5.43 -5.21 -12.69
N GLU A 615 -4.93 -6.06 -11.77
CA GLU A 615 -3.73 -6.89 -11.93
C GLU A 615 -3.95 -8.38 -11.58
N PRO A 616 -5.00 -9.05 -12.06
CA PRO A 616 -5.13 -10.49 -11.83
C PRO A 616 -3.92 -11.25 -12.37
N GLY A 617 -3.58 -12.36 -11.70
CA GLY A 617 -2.45 -13.20 -12.09
C GLY A 617 -2.67 -14.69 -11.83
N TYR A 618 -1.72 -15.50 -12.26
CA TYR A 618 -1.58 -16.92 -11.92
C TYR A 618 -0.10 -17.30 -11.91
N TYR A 619 0.32 -18.04 -10.90
CA TYR A 619 1.72 -18.41 -10.70
C TYR A 619 1.83 -19.90 -10.43
N GLU A 620 2.48 -20.61 -11.34
CA GLU A 620 2.77 -22.03 -11.22
C GLU A 620 4.19 -22.18 -10.68
N ASP A 621 4.31 -22.55 -9.41
CA ASP A 621 5.56 -22.60 -8.67
C ASP A 621 6.63 -23.38 -9.47
N HIS A 622 7.83 -22.79 -9.59
CA HIS A 622 8.99 -23.33 -10.34
C HIS A 622 8.79 -23.47 -11.86
N ALA A 623 7.69 -23.01 -12.42
CA ALA A 623 7.39 -23.12 -13.84
C ALA A 623 7.26 -21.74 -14.54
N PHE A 624 6.22 -20.98 -14.23
CA PHE A 624 5.97 -19.66 -14.86
C PHE A 624 5.01 -18.80 -14.04
N GLY A 625 5.02 -17.49 -14.32
CA GLY A 625 4.02 -16.55 -13.82
C GLY A 625 3.32 -15.82 -14.96
N ILE A 626 2.07 -15.46 -14.71
CA ILE A 626 1.22 -14.65 -15.59
C ILE A 626 0.60 -13.55 -14.75
N ARG A 627 0.73 -12.29 -15.20
CA ARG A 627 -0.01 -11.14 -14.71
C ARG A 627 -0.37 -10.25 -15.89
N ILE A 628 -1.59 -9.72 -15.89
CA ILE A 628 -2.04 -8.71 -16.87
C ILE A 628 -2.57 -7.54 -16.05
N GLU A 629 -1.94 -6.40 -16.20
CA GLU A 629 -2.22 -5.23 -15.39
C GLU A 629 -2.42 -3.96 -16.22
N ASN A 630 -3.44 -3.20 -15.85
CA ASN A 630 -3.67 -1.82 -16.26
C ASN A 630 -4.05 -0.98 -15.05
N LEU A 631 -3.75 0.32 -15.09
CA LEU A 631 -4.35 1.28 -14.19
C LEU A 631 -5.67 1.82 -14.77
N LEU A 632 -6.63 1.96 -13.88
CA LEU A 632 -7.98 2.43 -14.16
C LEU A 632 -8.33 3.59 -13.21
N TYR A 633 -9.16 4.53 -13.66
CA TYR A 633 -9.77 5.47 -12.73
C TYR A 633 -11.30 5.29 -12.69
N VAL A 634 -11.86 5.52 -11.50
CA VAL A 634 -13.29 5.38 -11.25
C VAL A 634 -14.04 6.59 -11.77
N LYS A 635 -15.14 6.37 -12.51
CA LYS A 635 -16.02 7.44 -12.98
C LYS A 635 -17.50 7.06 -12.88
N GLU A 636 -18.38 8.06 -12.86
CA GLU A 636 -19.82 7.83 -12.99
C GLU A 636 -20.15 7.32 -14.40
N VAL A 637 -21.03 6.32 -14.47
CA VAL A 637 -21.52 5.75 -15.73
C VAL A 637 -23.04 5.81 -15.80
N GLY A 638 -23.56 6.09 -17.00
CA GLY A 638 -24.99 6.07 -17.27
C GLY A 638 -25.51 4.64 -17.33
N THR A 639 -26.58 4.36 -16.57
CA THR A 639 -27.30 3.09 -16.63
C THR A 639 -28.77 3.34 -16.99
N PRO A 640 -29.45 2.38 -17.64
CA PRO A 640 -30.88 2.53 -18.00
C PRO A 640 -31.77 2.73 -16.79
N ASN A 641 -31.42 2.23 -15.63
CA ASN A 641 -32.15 2.34 -14.37
C ASN A 641 -31.20 2.71 -13.22
N ARG A 642 -31.73 3.39 -12.20
CA ARG A 642 -31.02 3.73 -10.96
C ARG A 642 -31.82 3.17 -9.77
N PHE A 643 -31.47 1.95 -9.36
CA PHE A 643 -32.11 1.33 -8.19
C PHE A 643 -31.82 2.13 -6.93
N GLY A 644 -32.84 2.49 -6.17
CA GLY A 644 -32.69 3.34 -4.99
C GLY A 644 -32.30 4.79 -5.26
N GLY A 645 -32.24 5.22 -6.54
CA GLY A 645 -31.85 6.57 -6.92
C GLY A 645 -30.33 6.85 -6.83
N VAL A 646 -29.51 5.83 -6.55
CA VAL A 646 -28.04 5.98 -6.44
C VAL A 646 -27.36 6.03 -7.80
N SER A 647 -26.22 6.72 -7.89
CA SER A 647 -25.35 6.71 -9.06
C SER A 647 -24.65 5.37 -9.21
N TYR A 648 -24.32 5.02 -10.44
CA TYR A 648 -23.50 3.85 -10.76
C TYR A 648 -22.13 4.29 -11.25
N LEU A 649 -21.13 3.55 -10.85
CA LEU A 649 -19.72 3.77 -11.16
C LEU A 649 -19.21 2.66 -12.07
N GLY A 650 -18.17 2.95 -12.80
CA GLY A 650 -17.39 2.03 -13.62
C GLY A 650 -15.97 2.55 -13.76
N PHE A 651 -15.25 1.99 -14.70
CA PHE A 651 -13.83 2.29 -14.89
C PHE A 651 -13.53 2.90 -16.26
N GLU A 652 -12.55 3.81 -16.29
CA GLU A 652 -11.89 4.30 -17.50
C GLU A 652 -10.41 3.98 -17.43
N LYS A 653 -9.80 3.65 -18.58
CA LYS A 653 -8.41 3.20 -18.66
C LYS A 653 -7.43 4.36 -18.64
N LEU A 654 -6.33 4.17 -17.91
CA LEU A 654 -5.13 5.01 -18.00
C LEU A 654 -4.03 4.34 -18.83
N THR A 655 -3.93 3.01 -18.77
CA THR A 655 -2.88 2.23 -19.44
C THR A 655 -3.28 1.86 -20.87
N PHE A 656 -2.40 2.18 -21.83
CA PHE A 656 -2.57 1.89 -23.27
C PHE A 656 -1.35 1.16 -23.84
N VAL A 657 -1.16 -0.10 -23.45
CA VAL A 657 -0.07 -0.98 -23.90
C VAL A 657 -0.67 -2.29 -24.42
N PRO A 658 -0.25 -2.83 -25.57
CA PRO A 658 -0.86 -4.03 -26.15
C PRO A 658 -0.78 -5.24 -25.21
N ILE A 659 -1.79 -6.11 -25.28
CA ILE A 659 -1.83 -7.44 -24.68
C ILE A 659 -1.49 -8.45 -25.79
N GLN A 660 -0.54 -9.37 -25.52
CA GLN A 660 -0.09 -10.31 -26.56
C GLN A 660 -1.17 -11.35 -26.91
N THR A 661 -1.67 -11.32 -28.14
CA THR A 661 -2.74 -12.22 -28.59
C THR A 661 -2.28 -13.66 -28.87
N LYS A 662 -0.98 -13.89 -29.10
CA LYS A 662 -0.38 -15.23 -29.25
C LYS A 662 -0.67 -16.16 -28.05
N LEU A 663 -0.80 -15.59 -26.85
CA LEU A 663 -1.10 -16.31 -25.62
C LEU A 663 -2.59 -16.58 -25.42
N VAL A 664 -3.45 -16.06 -26.28
CA VAL A 664 -4.91 -16.18 -26.13
C VAL A 664 -5.42 -17.46 -26.77
N ASP A 665 -6.15 -18.27 -26.01
CA ASP A 665 -6.98 -19.35 -26.54
C ASP A 665 -8.38 -18.78 -26.87
N LEU A 666 -8.63 -18.50 -28.13
CA LEU A 666 -9.89 -17.93 -28.60
C LEU A 666 -11.11 -18.82 -28.32
N SER A 667 -10.91 -20.13 -28.16
CA SER A 667 -12.01 -21.06 -27.87
C SER A 667 -12.57 -20.87 -26.46
N LEU A 668 -11.83 -20.24 -25.56
CA LEU A 668 -12.24 -19.95 -24.19
C LEU A 668 -12.92 -18.57 -24.04
N LEU A 669 -12.79 -17.68 -25.03
CA LEU A 669 -13.36 -16.34 -24.97
C LEU A 669 -14.79 -16.30 -25.56
N SER A 670 -15.64 -15.54 -24.91
CA SER A 670 -16.93 -15.13 -25.50
C SER A 670 -16.74 -14.06 -26.57
N ALA A 671 -17.74 -13.86 -27.42
CA ALA A 671 -17.72 -12.80 -28.43
C ALA A 671 -17.54 -11.41 -27.81
N ALA A 672 -18.16 -11.13 -26.66
CA ALA A 672 -18.00 -9.88 -25.95
C ALA A 672 -16.56 -9.64 -25.43
N GLU A 673 -15.87 -10.68 -24.97
CA GLU A 673 -14.48 -10.60 -24.54
C GLU A 673 -13.53 -10.37 -25.74
N ILE A 674 -13.81 -10.99 -26.88
CA ILE A 674 -13.09 -10.75 -28.14
C ILE A 674 -13.28 -9.31 -28.61
N ASP A 675 -14.52 -8.81 -28.58
CA ASP A 675 -14.82 -7.43 -28.94
C ASP A 675 -14.14 -6.43 -28.01
N TRP A 676 -14.10 -6.72 -26.69
CA TRP A 676 -13.37 -5.90 -25.75
C TRP A 676 -11.88 -5.84 -26.10
N LEU A 677 -11.24 -6.99 -26.38
CA LEU A 677 -9.80 -7.06 -26.70
C LEU A 677 -9.47 -6.29 -27.98
N ASN A 678 -10.31 -6.43 -29.02
CA ASN A 678 -10.16 -5.69 -30.28
C ASN A 678 -10.32 -4.18 -30.06
N ASN A 679 -11.33 -3.75 -29.30
CA ASN A 679 -11.54 -2.35 -28.94
C ASN A 679 -10.39 -1.79 -28.11
N TYR A 680 -9.87 -2.56 -27.16
CA TYR A 680 -8.70 -2.18 -26.37
C TYR A 680 -7.48 -1.91 -27.29
N HIS A 681 -7.16 -2.82 -28.20
CA HIS A 681 -6.04 -2.62 -29.14
C HIS A 681 -6.28 -1.44 -30.10
N SER A 682 -7.51 -1.19 -30.51
CA SER A 682 -7.86 -0.01 -31.31
C SER A 682 -7.62 1.30 -30.54
N GLN A 683 -7.98 1.34 -29.26
CA GLN A 683 -7.70 2.49 -28.39
C GLN A 683 -6.19 2.68 -28.16
N VAL A 684 -5.45 1.59 -27.94
CA VAL A 684 -3.97 1.64 -27.83
C VAL A 684 -3.38 2.28 -29.09
N TRP A 685 -3.77 1.79 -30.27
CA TRP A 685 -3.31 2.35 -31.54
C TRP A 685 -3.64 3.84 -31.68
N GLU A 686 -4.89 4.21 -31.41
CA GLU A 686 -5.35 5.60 -31.57
C GLU A 686 -4.60 6.56 -30.65
N LYS A 687 -4.39 6.18 -29.39
CA LYS A 687 -3.79 7.05 -28.38
C LYS A 687 -2.26 7.13 -28.49
N VAL A 688 -1.59 5.99 -28.69
CA VAL A 688 -0.12 5.96 -28.69
C VAL A 688 0.46 6.41 -30.03
N SER A 689 -0.20 6.14 -31.18
CA SER A 689 0.31 6.59 -32.48
C SER A 689 0.32 8.11 -32.65
N LYS A 690 -0.52 8.84 -31.89
CA LYS A 690 -0.58 10.31 -31.88
C LYS A 690 0.44 10.96 -30.94
N SER A 691 1.04 10.17 -30.04
CA SER A 691 1.98 10.65 -29.02
C SER A 691 3.45 10.68 -29.50
N ARG A 692 3.69 10.59 -30.83
CA ARG A 692 5.02 10.65 -31.45
C ARG A 692 5.52 12.08 -31.63
#